data_06241f9b4c3e4c9b770d4ec3b874f7a5
#
_entry.id   06241f9b4c3e4c9b770d4ec3b874f7a5
#
_cell.length_a   1.000
_cell.length_b   1.000
_cell.length_c   1.000
_cell.angle_alpha   90.00
_cell.angle_beta   90.00
_cell.angle_gamma   90.00
#
_symmetry.space_group_name_H-M   'P 1'
#
loop_
_entity.id
_entity.type
_entity.pdbx_description
1 polymer ?
#
loop_
_entity_poly.entity_id
_entity_poly.type
_entity_poly.pdbx_seq_one_letter_code
_entity_poly.pdbx_strand_id
1 'polypeptide(L)'
;MHRHLFLLLLCMTSLVATAQHTLSGTVTDHVTGETLIGATILDIPSGKGTTTNVNGRYSITLKGNSAILRITFVGYEPIYDTLTLHGNMSRNYQLQPSIQLKEVVVTAARINSRESSQMSAIEMPVEQLKAVPVLFGEADIVKAIQLLPGVQSGNEGSGGMYVRGGGPDENLFLLDGIPLYNINHMGGFFSAFNADAVKNVTLYKGSFPARFGGRLSSVLDVTTNNGNDKHIHGNASIGFISAKVNLEGPIVKERTTFCVSARRTYADFLLQPLVKRLSTDESGKTDLSAGYYFYDANAKITHKFSDRSRLYATFYMGNDDAYAKVRTESSLAEDQYLNYTNDWGNLVGGLRWNYVLTPKLFMNLTASYTQYTNSMDVGIEKVATLDDGSEQLSTITGDYESGIRDLTGRLDFSYAPTPDHDIQFGGYYTRHWFRPTVASASVDYFDQIQMNESWKMDTVITDAAIHANEMVLFAEDDWSLNDIFKINFGLHLSGFHVEDVFHPSLQPRLSGRALLGERLSIKAGYAYMTQYMHLLSSTSISLPTDLWVPTTSRIDPMTAHQLAASICYSLPDDLADLSVEGYYKQMHNLLEYKDGVTAFGTSQGWEDLVCMGDGWTYGVEFLAQRNFGQLTGWVAYTWSRTTHLFDREGQVLNNGNPFPAKYDRRHDISIVLSYKFNDRIDASATWVFSTGNTATLAMEKYAVASDTPEAYDLPPEMANSISYVSNRNNFRMPNYHRADVSVNFHRKFKKWRHCHRTINISVYNLYNHQNPYLTYTSTKYTYQGYSKALVQLSIFPILPSVAYTLYF
;
A
#
# COMPACT_ATOMS: atom_id res chain seq x y z
N MET A 1 41.24 45.69 23.68
CA MET A 1 41.53 44.99 22.41
C MET A 1 40.38 44.07 21.98
N HIS A 2 39.75 43.23 22.80
CA HIS A 2 38.67 42.31 22.39
C HIS A 2 37.37 43.00 21.94
N ARG A 3 37.04 44.20 22.44
CA ARG A 3 35.83 44.92 22.07
C ARG A 3 35.87 45.53 20.67
N HIS A 4 37.03 45.88 20.18
CA HIS A 4 37.22 46.41 18.83
C HIS A 4 37.30 45.27 17.76
N LEU A 5 37.78 44.08 18.17
CA LEU A 5 37.77 42.91 17.29
C LEU A 5 36.35 42.38 17.02
N PHE A 6 35.47 42.44 18.03
CA PHE A 6 34.06 42.06 17.91
C PHE A 6 33.27 43.04 17.04
N LEU A 7 33.55 44.35 17.13
CA LEU A 7 32.98 45.37 16.26
C LEU A 7 33.50 45.29 14.83
N LEU A 8 34.75 44.91 14.62
CA LEU A 8 35.30 44.66 13.27
C LEU A 8 34.74 43.41 12.64
N LEU A 9 34.50 42.35 13.41
CA LEU A 9 33.80 41.13 12.95
C LEU A 9 32.34 41.43 12.62
N LEU A 10 31.65 42.25 13.41
CA LEU A 10 30.25 42.64 13.14
C LEU A 10 30.15 43.55 11.89
N CYS A 11 31.15 44.40 11.63
CA CYS A 11 31.20 45.20 10.42
C CYS A 11 31.59 44.40 9.14
N MET A 12 32.35 43.32 9.29
CA MET A 12 32.68 42.43 8.16
C MET A 12 31.50 41.53 7.71
N THR A 13 30.50 41.31 8.56
CA THR A 13 29.28 40.56 8.18
C THR A 13 28.22 41.43 7.48
N SER A 14 28.43 42.75 7.36
CA SER A 14 27.48 43.66 6.71
C SER A 14 27.73 43.89 5.19
N LEU A 15 28.64 43.13 4.57
CA LEU A 15 28.94 43.30 3.15
C LEU A 15 28.22 42.27 2.28
N VAL A 16 27.39 42.85 1.41
CA VAL A 16 26.62 42.27 0.29
C VAL A 16 25.24 41.71 0.68
N ALA A 17 24.38 42.58 1.13
CA ALA A 17 22.94 42.39 0.95
C ALA A 17 22.59 42.57 -0.53
N THR A 18 22.81 41.55 -1.36
CA THR A 18 22.17 41.52 -2.69
C THR A 18 20.66 41.46 -2.47
N ALA A 19 19.92 42.35 -3.14
CA ALA A 19 18.48 42.37 -3.09
C ALA A 19 17.95 40.98 -3.43
N GLN A 20 17.30 40.33 -2.46
CA GLN A 20 16.68 39.03 -2.63
C GLN A 20 15.17 39.24 -2.69
N HIS A 21 14.56 38.77 -3.78
CA HIS A 21 13.12 38.86 -3.99
C HIS A 21 12.50 37.45 -3.98
N THR A 22 11.41 37.28 -3.23
CA THR A 22 10.69 35.99 -3.22
C THR A 22 9.57 36.03 -4.22
N LEU A 23 9.59 35.09 -5.17
CA LEU A 23 8.49 34.79 -6.07
C LEU A 23 7.74 33.55 -5.55
N SER A 24 6.44 33.66 -5.37
CA SER A 24 5.59 32.55 -4.96
C SER A 24 4.33 32.47 -5.83
N GLY A 25 3.69 31.33 -5.87
CA GLY A 25 2.45 31.17 -6.66
C GLY A 25 1.98 29.72 -6.73
N THR A 26 1.07 29.47 -7.65
CA THR A 26 0.57 28.13 -7.97
C THR A 26 0.82 27.79 -9.42
N VAL A 27 1.08 26.51 -9.69
CA VAL A 27 1.12 25.96 -11.04
C VAL A 27 -0.09 25.08 -11.22
N THR A 28 -0.86 25.32 -12.29
CA THR A 28 -2.09 24.60 -12.59
C THR A 28 -2.11 24.13 -14.04
N ASP A 29 -2.90 23.11 -14.32
CA ASP A 29 -3.26 22.68 -15.66
C ASP A 29 -4.17 23.72 -16.32
N HIS A 30 -3.88 24.13 -17.54
CA HIS A 30 -4.69 25.11 -18.27
C HIS A 30 -6.06 24.58 -18.65
N VAL A 31 -6.20 23.28 -18.89
CA VAL A 31 -7.46 22.68 -19.36
C VAL A 31 -8.40 22.36 -18.19
N THR A 32 -7.84 21.84 -17.11
CA THR A 32 -8.63 21.37 -15.95
C THR A 32 -8.65 22.35 -14.79
N GLY A 33 -7.71 23.30 -14.72
CA GLY A 33 -7.49 24.21 -13.58
C GLY A 33 -6.89 23.50 -12.36
N GLU A 34 -6.64 22.22 -12.45
CA GLU A 34 -6.10 21.42 -11.36
C GLU A 34 -4.64 21.80 -11.03
N THR A 35 -4.29 21.78 -9.75
CA THR A 35 -2.92 22.11 -9.33
C THR A 35 -1.95 21.01 -9.71
N LEU A 36 -0.77 21.38 -10.23
CA LEU A 36 0.28 20.44 -10.61
C LEU A 36 1.27 20.28 -9.46
N ILE A 37 1.42 19.06 -8.95
CA ILE A 37 2.34 18.66 -7.87
C ILE A 37 3.67 18.29 -8.50
N GLY A 38 4.81 18.78 -7.94
CA GLY A 38 6.13 18.47 -8.48
C GLY A 38 6.51 19.25 -9.75
N ALA A 39 5.70 20.23 -10.19
CA ALA A 39 6.09 21.11 -11.30
C ALA A 39 7.34 21.91 -10.92
N THR A 40 8.33 21.92 -11.81
CA THR A 40 9.64 22.56 -11.56
C THR A 40 9.64 24.00 -12.05
N ILE A 41 10.11 24.91 -11.22
CA ILE A 41 10.36 26.32 -11.52
C ILE A 41 11.87 26.56 -11.40
N LEU A 42 12.53 26.78 -12.52
CA LEU A 42 13.97 26.96 -12.60
C LEU A 42 14.30 28.38 -13.04
N ASP A 43 15.15 29.08 -12.30
CA ASP A 43 15.77 30.33 -12.75
C ASP A 43 17.00 29.97 -13.62
N ILE A 44 16.90 30.19 -14.92
CA ILE A 44 17.92 29.80 -15.89
C ILE A 44 19.28 30.45 -15.61
N PRO A 45 19.36 31.77 -15.29
CA PRO A 45 20.65 32.43 -15.07
C PRO A 45 21.38 31.93 -13.82
N SER A 46 20.66 31.62 -12.74
CA SER A 46 21.28 31.15 -11.49
C SER A 46 21.40 29.64 -11.40
N GLY A 47 20.70 28.87 -12.26
CA GLY A 47 20.61 27.43 -12.17
C GLY A 47 19.81 26.92 -10.97
N LYS A 48 19.23 27.79 -10.16
CA LYS A 48 18.47 27.43 -8.96
C LYS A 48 16.98 27.25 -9.27
N GLY A 49 16.39 26.25 -8.66
CA GLY A 49 14.99 25.92 -8.87
C GLY A 49 14.28 25.47 -7.59
N THR A 50 12.98 25.38 -7.71
CA THR A 50 12.08 24.81 -6.69
C THR A 50 11.01 23.95 -7.38
N THR A 51 10.34 23.12 -6.64
CA THR A 51 9.20 22.35 -7.13
C THR A 51 7.92 22.75 -6.41
N THR A 52 6.78 22.52 -7.05
CA THR A 52 5.49 22.73 -6.39
C THR A 52 5.22 21.65 -5.38
N ASN A 53 4.68 22.02 -4.24
CA ASN A 53 4.28 21.12 -3.16
C ASN A 53 2.96 20.39 -3.51
N VAL A 54 2.47 19.56 -2.57
CA VAL A 54 1.20 18.78 -2.69
C VAL A 54 -0.04 19.64 -3.00
N ASN A 55 0.03 20.93 -2.80
CA ASN A 55 -1.03 21.88 -3.14
C ASN A 55 -0.77 22.65 -4.45
N GLY A 56 0.25 22.24 -5.22
CA GLY A 56 0.68 22.92 -6.45
C GLY A 56 1.28 24.30 -6.23
N ARG A 57 1.75 24.62 -5.01
CA ARG A 57 2.33 25.90 -4.66
C ARG A 57 3.85 25.84 -4.66
N TYR A 58 4.47 26.92 -5.10
CA TYR A 58 5.90 27.09 -5.10
C TYR A 58 6.31 28.39 -4.40
N SER A 59 7.53 28.43 -3.91
CA SER A 59 8.23 29.63 -3.46
C SER A 59 9.68 29.53 -3.88
N ILE A 60 10.18 30.54 -4.60
CA ILE A 60 11.57 30.63 -5.02
C ILE A 60 12.11 32.03 -4.67
N THR A 61 13.29 32.07 -4.07
CA THR A 61 13.98 33.33 -3.79
C THR A 61 15.03 33.58 -4.86
N LEU A 62 14.88 34.70 -5.54
CA LEU A 62 15.68 35.14 -6.70
C LEU A 62 16.65 36.22 -6.28
N LYS A 63 17.86 36.21 -6.85
CA LYS A 63 18.89 37.22 -6.59
C LYS A 63 18.93 38.23 -7.73
N GLY A 64 19.02 39.51 -7.43
CA GLY A 64 19.05 40.57 -8.44
C GLY A 64 17.67 41.07 -8.84
N ASN A 65 17.65 41.99 -9.83
CA ASN A 65 16.42 42.68 -10.25
C ASN A 65 15.73 42.05 -11.47
N SER A 66 16.23 40.93 -12.02
CA SER A 66 15.62 40.24 -13.15
C SER A 66 15.83 38.73 -13.00
N ALA A 67 14.89 37.94 -13.48
CA ALA A 67 14.96 36.48 -13.55
C ALA A 67 14.38 35.97 -14.87
N ILE A 68 14.92 34.89 -15.38
CA ILE A 68 14.38 34.16 -16.54
C ILE A 68 13.98 32.79 -16.04
N LEU A 69 12.68 32.59 -15.88
CA LEU A 69 12.15 31.37 -15.32
C LEU A 69 11.75 30.39 -16.42
N ARG A 70 12.05 29.12 -16.19
CA ARG A 70 11.51 28.00 -16.94
C ARG A 70 10.61 27.18 -16.03
N ILE A 71 9.35 27.08 -16.38
CA ILE A 71 8.34 26.29 -15.64
C ILE A 71 8.03 25.04 -16.46
N THR A 72 8.22 23.86 -15.86
CA THR A 72 8.06 22.57 -16.54
C THR A 72 7.31 21.58 -15.67
N PHE A 73 6.54 20.71 -16.33
CA PHE A 73 5.92 19.55 -15.72
C PHE A 73 5.79 18.42 -16.77
N VAL A 74 5.82 17.16 -16.31
CA VAL A 74 5.73 15.99 -17.19
C VAL A 74 4.42 16.00 -17.98
N GLY A 75 4.47 15.89 -19.30
CA GLY A 75 3.29 15.90 -20.15
C GLY A 75 2.78 17.29 -20.55
N TYR A 76 3.51 18.36 -20.20
CA TYR A 76 3.10 19.74 -20.46
C TYR A 76 4.15 20.52 -21.26
N GLU A 77 3.70 21.56 -21.99
CA GLU A 77 4.57 22.49 -22.66
C GLU A 77 5.27 23.42 -21.65
N PRO A 78 6.59 23.69 -21.77
CA PRO A 78 7.29 24.58 -20.87
C PRO A 78 6.88 26.02 -21.06
N ILE A 79 6.78 26.76 -19.97
CA ILE A 79 6.63 28.20 -19.98
C ILE A 79 7.98 28.82 -19.69
N TYR A 80 8.34 29.85 -20.47
CA TYR A 80 9.47 30.73 -20.20
C TYR A 80 8.93 32.13 -19.87
N ASP A 81 9.29 32.65 -18.68
CA ASP A 81 8.84 33.97 -18.24
C ASP A 81 10.03 34.81 -17.79
N THR A 82 10.13 36.02 -18.34
CA THR A 82 11.17 36.98 -17.97
C THR A 82 10.58 38.03 -17.07
N LEU A 83 11.06 38.10 -15.84
CA LEU A 83 10.52 38.94 -14.79
C LEU A 83 11.50 40.05 -14.40
N THR A 84 10.98 41.25 -14.17
CA THR A 84 11.67 42.32 -13.46
C THR A 84 11.20 42.32 -12.02
N LEU A 85 12.13 42.18 -11.08
CA LEU A 85 11.86 42.02 -9.67
C LEU A 85 11.94 43.36 -8.93
N HIS A 86 10.82 43.89 -8.46
CA HIS A 86 10.75 45.14 -7.66
C HIS A 86 10.44 44.87 -6.18
N GLY A 87 10.42 43.61 -5.75
CA GLY A 87 10.05 43.14 -4.41
C GLY A 87 9.53 41.72 -4.41
N ASN A 88 8.97 41.28 -3.28
CA ASN A 88 8.30 39.98 -3.23
C ASN A 88 7.05 40.00 -4.10
N MET A 89 6.90 38.98 -4.97
CA MET A 89 5.84 38.91 -5.97
C MET A 89 5.08 37.58 -5.84
N SER A 90 3.82 37.60 -6.28
CA SER A 90 3.05 36.38 -6.49
C SER A 90 2.73 36.22 -7.98
N ARG A 91 3.01 35.05 -8.55
CA ARG A 91 2.77 34.73 -9.97
C ARG A 91 2.25 33.33 -10.12
N ASN A 92 1.07 33.16 -10.70
CA ASN A 92 0.48 31.86 -10.99
C ASN A 92 0.76 31.49 -12.44
N TYR A 93 1.07 30.21 -12.70
CA TYR A 93 1.32 29.69 -14.05
C TYR A 93 0.29 28.62 -14.39
N GLN A 94 -0.13 28.60 -15.66
CA GLN A 94 -1.03 27.59 -16.21
C GLN A 94 -0.33 26.87 -17.36
N LEU A 95 0.05 25.63 -17.16
CA LEU A 95 0.73 24.82 -18.15
C LEU A 95 -0.28 24.18 -19.11
N GLN A 96 0.04 24.19 -20.41
CA GLN A 96 -0.75 23.52 -21.44
C GLN A 96 -0.32 22.06 -21.52
N PRO A 97 -1.27 21.08 -21.50
CA PRO A 97 -0.93 19.69 -21.81
C PRO A 97 -0.32 19.60 -23.21
N SER A 98 0.83 18.95 -23.35
CA SER A 98 1.51 18.78 -24.63
C SER A 98 0.85 17.63 -25.40
N ILE A 99 0.33 17.94 -26.60
CA ILE A 99 -0.19 16.94 -27.53
C ILE A 99 0.97 16.23 -28.26
N GLN A 100 2.16 16.82 -28.26
CA GLN A 100 3.38 16.26 -28.83
C GLN A 100 4.33 15.82 -27.71
N LEU A 101 4.41 14.52 -27.47
CA LEU A 101 5.38 13.88 -26.58
C LEU A 101 6.84 14.01 -27.07
N LYS A 102 7.25 15.18 -27.57
CA LYS A 102 8.63 15.43 -28.03
C LYS A 102 9.35 16.32 -27.02
N GLU A 103 10.41 15.80 -26.42
CA GLU A 103 11.53 16.51 -25.76
C GLU A 103 11.28 17.13 -24.34
N VAL A 104 10.08 17.61 -24.04
CA VAL A 104 9.86 18.41 -22.81
C VAL A 104 9.59 17.57 -21.56
N VAL A 105 8.98 16.39 -21.73
CA VAL A 105 8.68 15.44 -20.65
C VAL A 105 9.94 14.95 -19.94
N VAL A 106 11.03 14.89 -20.66
CA VAL A 106 12.32 14.31 -20.24
C VAL A 106 12.99 15.10 -19.12
N THR A 107 12.93 16.43 -19.18
CA THR A 107 13.75 17.27 -18.29
C THR A 107 13.19 17.33 -16.86
N ALA A 108 11.86 17.37 -16.69
CA ALA A 108 11.26 17.52 -15.37
C ALA A 108 11.35 16.23 -14.51
N ALA A 109 11.03 15.07 -15.07
CA ALA A 109 11.15 13.79 -14.35
C ALA A 109 12.62 13.46 -14.01
N ARG A 110 13.56 13.84 -14.86
CA ARG A 110 15.00 13.69 -14.61
C ARG A 110 15.51 14.57 -13.48
N ILE A 111 15.10 15.83 -13.48
CA ILE A 111 15.50 16.78 -12.44
C ILE A 111 15.11 16.20 -11.07
N ASN A 112 13.89 15.67 -10.94
CA ASN A 112 13.42 15.16 -9.66
C ASN A 112 14.18 13.91 -9.18
N SER A 113 14.40 12.91 -10.04
CA SER A 113 15.08 11.67 -9.63
C SER A 113 16.56 11.87 -9.31
N ARG A 114 17.28 12.65 -10.11
CA ARG A 114 18.72 12.90 -9.95
C ARG A 114 19.02 13.96 -8.91
N GLU A 115 18.23 15.04 -8.87
CA GLU A 115 18.49 16.23 -8.05
C GLU A 115 17.90 16.16 -6.65
N SER A 116 16.94 15.27 -6.40
CA SER A 116 16.39 15.05 -5.07
C SER A 116 17.46 14.53 -4.10
N SER A 117 17.53 15.13 -2.91
CA SER A 117 18.33 14.62 -1.78
C SER A 117 17.73 13.36 -1.16
N GLN A 118 16.44 13.14 -1.36
CA GLN A 118 15.75 11.97 -0.82
C GLN A 118 16.28 10.69 -1.44
N MET A 119 16.68 9.78 -0.56
CA MET A 119 17.10 8.44 -0.93
C MET A 119 15.88 7.60 -1.28
N SER A 120 15.94 6.84 -2.39
CA SER A 120 14.94 5.82 -2.72
C SER A 120 13.50 6.32 -2.86
N ALA A 121 13.29 7.60 -3.18
CA ALA A 121 11.97 8.13 -3.51
C ALA A 121 11.68 7.90 -5.00
N ILE A 122 10.57 7.25 -5.31
CA ILE A 122 10.10 6.99 -6.67
C ILE A 122 8.74 7.65 -6.84
N GLU A 123 8.69 8.67 -7.68
CA GLU A 123 7.46 9.32 -8.10
C GLU A 123 7.04 8.75 -9.46
N MET A 124 5.82 8.23 -9.55
CA MET A 124 5.31 7.63 -10.78
C MET A 124 4.07 8.37 -11.29
N PRO A 125 4.12 8.87 -12.54
CA PRO A 125 2.93 9.39 -13.21
C PRO A 125 1.85 8.32 -13.34
N VAL A 126 0.61 8.67 -13.04
CA VAL A 126 -0.53 7.74 -13.06
C VAL A 126 -0.75 7.10 -14.43
N GLU A 127 -0.42 7.83 -15.51
CA GLU A 127 -0.50 7.32 -16.89
C GLU A 127 0.42 6.11 -17.11
N GLN A 128 1.62 6.11 -16.51
CA GLN A 128 2.53 4.96 -16.59
C GLN A 128 2.00 3.77 -15.78
N LEU A 129 1.42 4.04 -14.61
CA LEU A 129 0.78 3.00 -13.78
C LEU A 129 -0.43 2.37 -14.50
N LYS A 130 -1.24 3.18 -15.18
CA LYS A 130 -2.38 2.71 -15.98
C LYS A 130 -1.98 1.91 -17.24
N ALA A 131 -0.77 2.11 -17.75
CA ALA A 131 -0.27 1.39 -18.91
C ALA A 131 0.19 -0.05 -18.60
N VAL A 132 0.40 -0.40 -17.33
CA VAL A 132 0.85 -1.75 -16.93
C VAL A 132 -0.29 -2.75 -17.14
N PRO A 133 -0.04 -3.89 -17.83
CA PRO A 133 -1.03 -4.97 -17.90
C PRO A 133 -1.29 -5.55 -16.53
N VAL A 134 -2.55 -5.72 -16.18
CA VAL A 134 -2.95 -6.23 -14.88
C VAL A 134 -4.07 -7.25 -15.00
N LEU A 135 -4.38 -7.90 -13.89
CA LEU A 135 -5.42 -8.92 -13.82
C LEU A 135 -6.79 -8.35 -14.23
N PHE A 136 -7.52 -9.07 -15.08
CA PHE A 136 -8.85 -8.71 -15.60
C PHE A 136 -8.93 -7.36 -16.35
N GLY A 137 -7.79 -6.81 -16.80
CA GLY A 137 -7.76 -5.58 -17.59
C GLY A 137 -8.03 -4.30 -16.79
N GLU A 138 -7.95 -4.36 -15.47
CA GLU A 138 -8.11 -3.19 -14.59
C GLU A 138 -6.75 -2.68 -14.11
N ALA A 139 -6.47 -1.39 -14.31
CA ALA A 139 -5.25 -0.75 -13.83
C ALA A 139 -5.23 -0.70 -12.29
N ASP A 140 -4.14 -1.21 -11.71
CA ASP A 140 -3.95 -1.29 -10.27
C ASP A 140 -2.61 -0.67 -9.85
N ILE A 141 -2.69 0.32 -8.95
CA ILE A 141 -1.55 1.11 -8.50
C ILE A 141 -0.56 0.28 -7.69
N VAL A 142 -1.06 -0.51 -6.72
CA VAL A 142 -0.20 -1.31 -5.85
C VAL A 142 0.48 -2.41 -6.65
N LYS A 143 -0.24 -3.07 -7.58
CA LYS A 143 0.32 -4.09 -8.47
C LYS A 143 1.42 -3.52 -9.38
N ALA A 144 1.24 -2.30 -9.89
CA ALA A 144 2.29 -1.64 -10.68
C ALA A 144 3.52 -1.27 -9.83
N ILE A 145 3.33 -0.83 -8.58
CA ILE A 145 4.43 -0.52 -7.65
C ILE A 145 5.18 -1.79 -7.23
N GLN A 146 4.51 -2.94 -7.11
CA GLN A 146 5.14 -4.22 -6.84
C GLN A 146 6.10 -4.69 -7.95
N LEU A 147 6.13 -4.03 -9.11
CA LEU A 147 7.08 -4.27 -10.20
C LEU A 147 8.34 -3.40 -10.11
N LEU A 148 8.49 -2.58 -9.06
CA LEU A 148 9.67 -1.75 -8.81
C LEU A 148 10.72 -2.52 -7.98
N PRO A 149 12.02 -2.18 -8.14
CA PRO A 149 13.05 -2.87 -7.38
C PRO A 149 12.93 -2.61 -5.88
N GLY A 150 13.18 -3.65 -5.07
CA GLY A 150 13.05 -3.59 -3.61
C GLY A 150 11.62 -3.68 -3.10
N VAL A 151 10.63 -3.86 -3.97
CA VAL A 151 9.22 -4.07 -3.63
C VAL A 151 8.82 -5.46 -4.11
N GLN A 152 8.50 -6.34 -3.19
CA GLN A 152 8.12 -7.72 -3.50
C GLN A 152 6.62 -7.90 -3.26
N SER A 153 5.97 -8.62 -4.14
CA SER A 153 4.61 -9.13 -3.92
C SER A 153 4.67 -10.38 -3.04
N GLY A 154 3.62 -10.69 -2.32
CA GLY A 154 3.42 -12.02 -1.75
C GLY A 154 3.21 -13.09 -2.83
N ASN A 155 2.66 -14.25 -2.43
CA ASN A 155 2.18 -15.25 -3.39
C ASN A 155 1.11 -14.64 -4.29
N GLU A 156 0.81 -15.30 -5.40
CA GLU A 156 -0.29 -14.90 -6.27
C GLU A 156 -1.58 -14.78 -5.45
N GLY A 157 -2.28 -13.63 -5.57
CA GLY A 157 -3.45 -13.36 -4.73
C GLY A 157 -3.16 -12.96 -3.28
N SER A 158 -1.90 -12.78 -2.89
CA SER A 158 -1.55 -12.18 -1.61
C SER A 158 -1.48 -10.66 -1.73
N GLY A 159 -2.17 -9.95 -0.81
CA GLY A 159 -2.19 -8.49 -0.77
C GLY A 159 -0.95 -7.84 -0.20
N GLY A 160 -0.01 -8.61 0.31
CA GLY A 160 1.18 -8.09 0.96
C GLY A 160 2.07 -7.29 0.02
N MET A 161 2.52 -6.13 0.48
CA MET A 161 3.63 -5.39 -0.10
C MET A 161 4.81 -5.49 0.86
N TYR A 162 5.88 -6.13 0.40
CA TYR A 162 7.09 -6.36 1.20
C TYR A 162 8.20 -5.51 0.64
N VAL A 163 8.64 -4.51 1.41
CA VAL A 163 9.65 -3.56 0.97
C VAL A 163 10.92 -3.78 1.76
N ARG A 164 12.03 -4.09 1.06
CA ARG A 164 13.34 -4.30 1.70
C ARG A 164 13.28 -5.20 2.93
N GLY A 165 12.59 -6.33 2.77
CA GLY A 165 12.49 -7.33 3.82
C GLY A 165 11.66 -6.92 5.04
N GLY A 166 10.81 -5.91 4.90
CA GLY A 166 9.79 -5.57 5.90
C GLY A 166 8.46 -6.22 5.58
N GLY A 167 7.67 -6.48 6.62
CA GLY A 167 6.31 -7.03 6.55
C GLY A 167 5.28 -6.06 5.95
N PRO A 168 4.05 -6.51 5.69
CA PRO A 168 2.99 -5.66 5.16
C PRO A 168 2.64 -4.48 6.09
N ASP A 169 2.68 -4.71 7.39
CA ASP A 169 2.41 -3.72 8.44
C ASP A 169 3.53 -2.70 8.64
N GLU A 170 4.73 -2.98 8.14
CA GLU A 170 5.85 -2.05 8.19
C GLU A 170 5.77 -0.95 7.11
N ASN A 171 4.74 -0.94 6.28
CA ASN A 171 4.51 0.06 5.24
C ASN A 171 3.39 1.02 5.66
N LEU A 172 3.61 2.32 5.47
CA LEU A 172 2.60 3.34 5.67
C LEU A 172 1.91 3.64 4.35
N PHE A 173 0.62 3.37 4.29
CA PHE A 173 -0.21 3.70 3.14
C PHE A 173 -1.03 4.94 3.46
N LEU A 174 -0.92 5.96 2.60
CA LEU A 174 -1.60 7.23 2.77
C LEU A 174 -2.51 7.52 1.59
N LEU A 175 -3.74 7.90 1.88
CA LEU A 175 -4.68 8.47 0.91
C LEU A 175 -4.91 9.94 1.27
N ASP A 176 -4.43 10.86 0.44
CA ASP A 176 -4.43 12.31 0.72
C ASP A 176 -3.78 12.67 2.08
N GLY A 177 -2.75 11.91 2.50
CA GLY A 177 -2.05 12.09 3.77
C GLY A 177 -2.72 11.46 4.99
N ILE A 178 -3.80 10.67 4.80
CA ILE A 178 -4.55 9.97 5.85
C ILE A 178 -4.21 8.48 5.80
N PRO A 179 -3.87 7.82 6.92
CA PRO A 179 -3.54 6.40 6.95
C PRO A 179 -4.70 5.52 6.50
N LEU A 180 -4.36 4.48 5.71
CA LEU A 180 -5.25 3.42 5.26
C LEU A 180 -4.69 2.07 5.72
N TYR A 181 -5.44 1.28 6.48
CA TYR A 181 -4.93 0.07 7.14
C TYR A 181 -4.92 -1.16 6.24
N ASN A 182 -6.00 -1.44 5.55
CA ASN A 182 -6.06 -2.50 4.55
C ASN A 182 -6.19 -1.89 3.16
N ILE A 183 -5.19 -2.14 2.32
CA ILE A 183 -5.15 -1.60 0.96
C ILE A 183 -5.61 -2.61 -0.10
N ASN A 184 -6.17 -3.73 0.32
CA ASN A 184 -6.42 -4.86 -0.57
C ASN A 184 -7.88 -5.24 -0.58
N HIS A 185 -8.35 -5.54 -1.79
CA HIS A 185 -9.60 -6.24 -2.04
C HIS A 185 -9.33 -7.66 -2.54
N MET A 186 -10.28 -8.56 -2.34
CA MET A 186 -10.24 -9.94 -2.83
C MET A 186 -8.95 -10.66 -2.42
N GLY A 187 -8.57 -10.58 -1.13
CA GLY A 187 -7.35 -11.21 -0.63
C GLY A 187 -6.06 -10.70 -1.28
N GLY A 188 -6.09 -9.54 -1.96
CA GLY A 188 -4.94 -8.90 -2.58
C GLY A 188 -4.86 -9.00 -4.10
N PHE A 189 -5.91 -9.41 -4.75
CA PHE A 189 -5.98 -9.36 -6.22
C PHE A 189 -6.16 -7.95 -6.75
N PHE A 190 -6.83 -7.08 -6.00
CA PHE A 190 -7.03 -5.66 -6.33
C PHE A 190 -6.63 -4.78 -5.16
N SER A 191 -6.20 -3.56 -5.47
CA SER A 191 -5.96 -2.56 -4.44
C SER A 191 -7.20 -1.68 -4.19
N ALA A 192 -7.23 -1.09 -3.00
CA ALA A 192 -8.23 -0.10 -2.60
C ALA A 192 -8.14 1.21 -3.41
N PHE A 193 -7.04 1.43 -4.13
CA PHE A 193 -6.82 2.66 -4.89
C PHE A 193 -7.39 2.53 -6.30
N ASN A 194 -8.49 3.21 -6.56
CA ASN A 194 -9.01 3.35 -7.92
C ASN A 194 -8.12 4.29 -8.74
N ALA A 195 -7.39 3.74 -9.72
CA ALA A 195 -6.42 4.48 -10.53
C ALA A 195 -7.04 5.68 -11.28
N ASP A 196 -8.35 5.69 -11.55
CA ASP A 196 -9.02 6.83 -12.22
C ASP A 196 -9.26 8.01 -11.27
N ALA A 197 -9.30 7.78 -9.96
CA ALA A 197 -9.42 8.82 -8.94
C ALA A 197 -8.07 9.37 -8.47
N VAL A 198 -6.96 8.72 -8.83
CA VAL A 198 -5.63 9.07 -8.35
C VAL A 198 -4.92 10.03 -9.30
N LYS A 199 -4.22 11.00 -8.71
CA LYS A 199 -3.45 12.04 -9.38
C LYS A 199 -1.95 11.78 -9.35
N ASN A 200 -1.42 11.44 -8.17
CA ASN A 200 0.00 11.22 -7.96
C ASN A 200 0.26 10.11 -6.97
N VAL A 201 1.35 9.38 -7.18
CA VAL A 201 1.80 8.30 -6.31
C VAL A 201 3.28 8.46 -6.07
N THR A 202 3.67 8.51 -4.80
CA THR A 202 5.06 8.56 -4.38
C THR A 202 5.36 7.43 -3.42
N LEU A 203 6.35 6.61 -3.77
CA LEU A 203 6.89 5.55 -2.92
C LEU A 203 8.22 5.99 -2.33
N TYR A 204 8.35 5.97 -1.01
CA TYR A 204 9.60 6.11 -0.29
C TYR A 204 10.01 4.75 0.28
N LYS A 205 11.20 4.24 -0.09
CA LYS A 205 11.71 2.96 0.39
C LYS A 205 12.80 3.20 1.46
N GLY A 206 12.49 2.91 2.71
CA GLY A 206 13.45 3.12 3.81
C GLY A 206 13.61 4.59 4.15
N SER A 207 14.80 5.14 4.16
CA SER A 207 15.14 6.50 4.65
C SER A 207 14.18 7.61 4.20
N PHE A 208 12.89 7.47 4.55
CA PHE A 208 11.85 8.43 4.20
C PHE A 208 11.92 9.69 5.07
N PRO A 209 11.42 10.85 4.61
CA PRO A 209 11.45 12.13 5.31
C PRO A 209 10.93 12.08 6.74
N ALA A 210 11.44 12.96 7.63
CA ALA A 210 11.08 12.96 9.05
C ALA A 210 9.61 13.31 9.32
N ARG A 211 8.90 13.91 8.37
CA ARG A 211 7.45 14.16 8.45
C ARG A 211 6.58 12.89 8.47
N PHE A 212 7.15 11.74 8.08
CA PHE A 212 6.51 10.44 8.14
C PHE A 212 7.08 9.60 9.30
N GLY A 213 6.24 8.81 9.96
CA GLY A 213 6.64 7.95 11.08
C GLY A 213 5.75 6.76 11.27
N GLY A 214 5.99 6.00 12.36
CA GLY A 214 5.15 4.89 12.79
C GLY A 214 5.27 3.61 11.94
N ARG A 215 6.25 3.51 11.02
CA ARG A 215 6.52 2.33 10.19
C ARG A 215 8.02 2.15 9.96
N LEU A 216 8.45 0.93 9.62
CA LEU A 216 9.86 0.55 9.52
C LEU A 216 10.38 0.37 8.09
N SER A 217 9.52 0.36 7.08
CA SER A 217 9.92 -0.12 5.75
C SER A 217 9.69 0.89 4.64
N SER A 218 8.47 1.33 4.41
CA SER A 218 8.17 2.26 3.33
C SER A 218 6.98 3.18 3.64
N VAL A 219 6.85 4.21 2.80
CA VAL A 219 5.67 5.08 2.75
C VAL A 219 5.18 5.13 1.32
N LEU A 220 3.92 4.77 1.11
CA LEU A 220 3.20 4.96 -0.15
C LEU A 220 2.20 6.10 0.03
N ASP A 221 2.51 7.25 -0.58
CA ASP A 221 1.67 8.45 -0.51
C ASP A 221 0.87 8.59 -1.81
N VAL A 222 -0.43 8.40 -1.73
CA VAL A 222 -1.38 8.45 -2.85
C VAL A 222 -2.24 9.69 -2.70
N THR A 223 -2.14 10.59 -3.67
CA THR A 223 -2.96 11.81 -3.74
C THR A 223 -4.05 11.65 -4.79
N THR A 224 -5.30 11.96 -4.42
CA THR A 224 -6.45 11.90 -5.31
C THR A 224 -6.64 13.19 -6.12
N ASN A 225 -7.40 13.11 -7.22
CA ASN A 225 -7.77 14.25 -8.06
C ASN A 225 -8.53 15.30 -7.24
N ASN A 226 -8.27 16.59 -7.53
CA ASN A 226 -8.96 17.69 -6.86
C ASN A 226 -10.26 18.13 -7.58
N GLY A 227 -10.52 17.53 -8.76
CA GLY A 227 -11.65 17.87 -9.62
C GLY A 227 -11.38 19.03 -10.57
N ASN A 228 -12.00 19.00 -11.74
CA ASN A 228 -11.90 20.01 -12.78
C ASN A 228 -12.68 21.28 -12.40
N ASP A 229 -12.07 22.46 -12.52
CA ASP A 229 -12.71 23.72 -12.16
C ASP A 229 -13.48 24.38 -13.32
N LYS A 230 -13.38 23.85 -14.55
CA LYS A 230 -13.96 24.47 -15.78
C LYS A 230 -15.16 23.69 -16.31
N HIS A 231 -15.05 22.38 -16.43
CA HIS A 231 -16.03 21.52 -17.09
C HIS A 231 -16.28 20.24 -16.32
N ILE A 232 -17.49 19.71 -16.44
CA ILE A 232 -17.79 18.36 -15.96
C ILE A 232 -17.25 17.37 -16.99
N HIS A 233 -16.50 16.38 -16.54
CA HIS A 233 -16.05 15.26 -17.33
C HIS A 233 -15.90 14.01 -16.45
N GLY A 234 -15.75 12.87 -17.10
CA GLY A 234 -15.61 11.63 -16.37
C GLY A 234 -15.36 10.44 -17.28
N ASN A 235 -15.30 9.30 -16.69
CA ASN A 235 -15.27 8.03 -17.40
C ASN A 235 -16.17 7.01 -16.73
N ALA A 236 -16.66 6.08 -17.56
CA ALA A 236 -17.35 4.88 -17.10
C ALA A 236 -16.72 3.67 -17.78
N SER A 237 -16.36 2.66 -16.98
CA SER A 237 -15.71 1.45 -17.47
C SER A 237 -16.46 0.21 -17.01
N ILE A 238 -16.56 -0.76 -17.92
CA ILE A 238 -17.02 -2.10 -17.63
C ILE A 238 -15.95 -3.09 -18.08
N GLY A 239 -15.47 -3.88 -17.14
CA GLY A 239 -14.44 -4.90 -17.33
C GLY A 239 -15.03 -6.31 -17.27
N PHE A 240 -14.17 -7.32 -17.15
CA PHE A 240 -14.59 -8.71 -17.06
C PHE A 240 -15.35 -9.02 -15.76
N ILE A 241 -14.91 -8.45 -14.63
CA ILE A 241 -15.51 -8.74 -13.30
C ILE A 241 -15.92 -7.51 -12.53
N SER A 242 -15.62 -6.30 -13.01
CA SER A 242 -15.88 -5.03 -12.31
C SER A 242 -16.44 -3.96 -13.23
N ALA A 243 -17.21 -3.07 -12.64
CA ALA A 243 -17.64 -1.82 -13.25
C ALA A 243 -17.21 -0.64 -12.37
N LYS A 244 -16.84 0.46 -13.01
CA LYS A 244 -16.41 1.67 -12.32
C LYS A 244 -16.89 2.93 -13.05
N VAL A 245 -17.09 3.98 -12.28
CA VAL A 245 -17.42 5.30 -12.77
C VAL A 245 -16.56 6.33 -12.02
N ASN A 246 -16.08 7.32 -12.75
CA ASN A 246 -15.44 8.49 -12.19
C ASN A 246 -16.05 9.73 -12.81
N LEU A 247 -16.41 10.70 -11.98
CA LEU A 247 -17.05 11.96 -12.37
C LEU A 247 -16.41 13.11 -11.60
N GLU A 248 -15.99 14.15 -12.31
CA GLU A 248 -15.42 15.34 -11.69
C GLU A 248 -15.85 16.60 -12.42
N GLY A 249 -15.85 17.71 -11.70
CA GLY A 249 -16.24 18.99 -12.28
C GLY A 249 -16.45 20.09 -11.26
N PRO A 250 -16.83 21.28 -11.73
CA PRO A 250 -17.13 22.41 -10.86
C PRO A 250 -18.54 22.32 -10.27
N ILE A 251 -18.65 22.47 -8.94
CA ILE A 251 -19.90 22.86 -8.27
C ILE A 251 -20.08 24.38 -8.44
N VAL A 252 -19.01 25.14 -8.22
CA VAL A 252 -18.92 26.56 -8.51
C VAL A 252 -17.65 26.79 -9.29
N LYS A 253 -17.76 27.23 -10.55
CA LYS A 253 -16.61 27.45 -11.45
C LYS A 253 -15.52 28.26 -10.75
N GLU A 254 -14.26 27.79 -10.90
CA GLU A 254 -13.04 28.39 -10.38
C GLU A 254 -12.95 28.47 -8.82
N ARG A 255 -13.97 27.96 -8.12
CA ARG A 255 -14.01 27.99 -6.64
C ARG A 255 -14.21 26.67 -5.96
N THR A 256 -15.22 25.90 -6.40
CA THR A 256 -15.56 24.64 -5.73
C THR A 256 -15.64 23.55 -6.76
N THR A 257 -14.83 22.52 -6.58
CA THR A 257 -14.79 21.34 -7.45
C THR A 257 -15.16 20.10 -6.65
N PHE A 258 -15.61 19.09 -7.37
CA PHE A 258 -15.82 17.75 -6.84
C PHE A 258 -15.12 16.71 -7.71
N CYS A 259 -14.72 15.61 -7.10
CA CYS A 259 -14.33 14.38 -7.76
C CYS A 259 -15.00 13.23 -7.01
N VAL A 260 -15.72 12.37 -7.70
CA VAL A 260 -16.40 11.20 -7.14
C VAL A 260 -16.10 10.02 -8.02
N SER A 261 -15.67 8.92 -7.41
CA SER A 261 -15.49 7.65 -8.10
C SER A 261 -16.14 6.51 -7.31
N ALA A 262 -16.66 5.53 -8.01
CA ALA A 262 -17.18 4.31 -7.44
C ALA A 262 -16.81 3.11 -8.30
N ARG A 263 -16.57 1.99 -7.65
CA ARG A 263 -16.27 0.71 -8.27
C ARG A 263 -16.98 -0.42 -7.53
N ARG A 264 -17.46 -1.43 -8.26
CA ARG A 264 -18.00 -2.67 -7.69
C ARG A 264 -17.64 -3.85 -8.59
N THR A 265 -17.30 -4.98 -7.97
CA THR A 265 -17.22 -6.26 -8.67
C THR A 265 -18.59 -6.92 -8.73
N TYR A 266 -18.79 -7.75 -9.74
CA TYR A 266 -19.99 -8.57 -9.94
C TYR A 266 -19.66 -10.05 -10.23
N ALA A 267 -18.49 -10.48 -9.72
CA ALA A 267 -18.05 -11.86 -9.82
C ALA A 267 -19.03 -12.83 -9.12
N ASP A 268 -19.68 -12.37 -8.04
CA ASP A 268 -20.77 -13.08 -7.36
C ASP A 268 -21.87 -13.53 -8.32
N PHE A 269 -22.38 -12.64 -9.17
CA PHE A 269 -23.41 -12.97 -10.15
C PHE A 269 -22.93 -13.93 -11.24
N LEU A 270 -21.68 -13.78 -11.69
CA LEU A 270 -21.14 -14.60 -12.78
C LEU A 270 -20.76 -16.01 -12.33
N LEU A 271 -20.26 -16.15 -11.11
CA LEU A 271 -19.75 -17.42 -10.59
C LEU A 271 -20.83 -18.27 -9.90
N GLN A 272 -21.90 -17.66 -9.39
CA GLN A 272 -22.95 -18.39 -8.65
C GLN A 272 -23.58 -19.56 -9.41
N PRO A 273 -23.94 -19.45 -10.72
CA PRO A 273 -24.46 -20.61 -11.47
C PRO A 273 -23.44 -21.74 -11.61
N LEU A 274 -22.15 -21.40 -11.70
CA LEU A 274 -21.07 -22.38 -11.79
C LEU A 274 -20.84 -23.07 -10.44
N VAL A 275 -20.80 -22.32 -9.35
CA VAL A 275 -20.69 -22.82 -7.98
C VAL A 275 -21.82 -23.79 -7.70
N LYS A 276 -23.06 -23.40 -7.99
CA LYS A 276 -24.24 -24.26 -7.80
C LYS A 276 -24.15 -25.56 -8.61
N ARG A 277 -23.69 -25.49 -9.88
CA ARG A 277 -23.54 -26.66 -10.73
C ARG A 277 -22.45 -27.64 -10.26
N LEU A 278 -21.33 -27.07 -9.69
CA LEU A 278 -20.20 -27.89 -9.24
C LEU A 278 -20.42 -28.47 -7.85
N SER A 279 -21.29 -27.86 -7.04
CA SER A 279 -21.52 -28.25 -5.65
C SER A 279 -22.73 -29.19 -5.47
N THR A 280 -23.62 -29.30 -6.45
CA THR A 280 -24.71 -30.26 -6.39
C THR A 280 -24.13 -31.67 -6.56
N ASP A 281 -24.19 -32.45 -5.49
CA ASP A 281 -23.77 -33.82 -5.52
C ASP A 281 -24.71 -34.68 -6.40
N GLU A 282 -24.29 -35.91 -6.81
CA GLU A 282 -25.10 -36.82 -7.61
C GLU A 282 -26.40 -37.23 -6.90
N SER A 283 -26.48 -37.12 -5.57
CA SER A 283 -27.67 -37.37 -4.76
C SER A 283 -28.62 -36.19 -4.70
N GLY A 284 -28.18 -34.98 -5.08
CA GLY A 284 -28.96 -33.74 -4.99
C GLY A 284 -29.22 -33.25 -3.57
N LYS A 285 -28.54 -33.83 -2.57
CA LYS A 285 -28.75 -33.54 -1.14
C LYS A 285 -27.96 -32.36 -0.60
N THR A 286 -26.95 -31.87 -1.33
CA THR A 286 -26.15 -30.72 -0.92
C THR A 286 -26.36 -29.57 -1.89
N ASP A 287 -26.76 -28.43 -1.38
CA ASP A 287 -26.84 -27.16 -2.12
C ASP A 287 -25.84 -26.14 -1.51
N LEU A 288 -24.88 -25.67 -2.31
CA LEU A 288 -23.91 -24.65 -1.92
C LEU A 288 -24.21 -23.37 -2.69
N SER A 289 -24.35 -22.29 -1.95
CA SER A 289 -24.33 -20.93 -2.48
C SER A 289 -23.16 -20.18 -1.86
N ALA A 290 -22.20 -19.79 -2.68
CA ALA A 290 -21.04 -19.01 -2.23
C ALA A 290 -20.77 -17.88 -3.19
N GLY A 291 -20.32 -16.76 -2.66
CA GLY A 291 -20.00 -15.60 -3.44
C GLY A 291 -19.03 -14.67 -2.75
N TYR A 292 -18.47 -13.80 -3.58
CA TYR A 292 -17.58 -12.75 -3.13
C TYR A 292 -17.76 -11.52 -4.00
N TYR A 293 -17.84 -10.35 -3.40
CA TYR A 293 -17.80 -9.06 -4.08
C TYR A 293 -17.11 -8.01 -3.22
N PHE A 294 -16.60 -6.98 -3.87
CA PHE A 294 -16.18 -5.76 -3.19
C PHE A 294 -16.73 -4.52 -3.86
N TYR A 295 -16.76 -3.44 -3.13
CA TYR A 295 -17.05 -2.12 -3.66
C TYR A 295 -16.18 -1.08 -2.97
N ASP A 296 -15.90 -0.01 -3.68
CA ASP A 296 -15.27 1.19 -3.12
C ASP A 296 -15.87 2.47 -3.71
N ALA A 297 -15.80 3.51 -2.92
CA ALA A 297 -16.23 4.85 -3.30
C ALA A 297 -15.25 5.88 -2.74
N ASN A 298 -14.84 6.80 -3.59
CA ASN A 298 -14.04 7.97 -3.23
C ASN A 298 -14.85 9.23 -3.53
N ALA A 299 -14.77 10.22 -2.66
CA ALA A 299 -15.32 11.53 -2.91
C ALA A 299 -14.38 12.61 -2.37
N LYS A 300 -14.13 13.65 -3.16
CA LYS A 300 -13.32 14.79 -2.76
C LYS A 300 -14.00 16.08 -3.19
N ILE A 301 -14.08 17.02 -2.27
CA ILE A 301 -14.54 18.37 -2.53
C ILE A 301 -13.38 19.32 -2.23
N THR A 302 -13.08 20.21 -3.18
CA THR A 302 -12.07 21.23 -3.02
C THR A 302 -12.75 22.59 -3.09
N HIS A 303 -12.54 23.43 -2.07
CA HIS A 303 -13.08 24.79 -2.06
C HIS A 303 -11.96 25.82 -1.92
N LYS A 304 -11.91 26.77 -2.86
CA LYS A 304 -10.97 27.89 -2.85
C LYS A 304 -11.66 29.12 -2.26
N PHE A 305 -11.36 29.47 -1.01
CA PHE A 305 -11.84 30.70 -0.40
C PHE A 305 -11.15 31.95 -1.00
N SER A 306 -9.84 31.81 -1.23
CA SER A 306 -8.98 32.82 -1.85
C SER A 306 -7.72 32.19 -2.43
N ASP A 307 -6.84 32.97 -3.08
CA ASP A 307 -5.53 32.46 -3.54
C ASP A 307 -4.64 32.00 -2.39
N ARG A 308 -4.92 32.44 -1.14
CA ARG A 308 -4.17 32.05 0.06
C ARG A 308 -4.83 30.93 0.87
N SER A 309 -6.10 30.61 0.61
CA SER A 309 -6.87 29.71 1.46
C SER A 309 -7.67 28.69 0.64
N ARG A 310 -7.42 27.40 0.90
CA ARG A 310 -8.16 26.27 0.28
C ARG A 310 -8.51 25.24 1.32
N LEU A 311 -9.68 24.65 1.19
CA LEU A 311 -10.17 23.53 1.99
C LEU A 311 -10.37 22.31 1.09
N TYR A 312 -9.95 21.17 1.57
CA TYR A 312 -10.15 19.87 0.95
C TYR A 312 -10.93 18.99 1.92
N ALA A 313 -12.01 18.40 1.45
CA ALA A 313 -12.75 17.37 2.16
C ALA A 313 -12.63 16.07 1.36
N THR A 314 -12.03 15.05 1.98
CA THR A 314 -11.79 13.73 1.37
C THR A 314 -12.60 12.68 2.11
N PHE A 315 -13.23 11.79 1.35
CA PHE A 315 -13.95 10.63 1.86
C PHE A 315 -13.57 9.40 1.03
N TYR A 316 -13.35 8.28 1.71
CA TYR A 316 -13.17 6.97 1.11
C TYR A 316 -13.91 5.92 1.92
N MET A 317 -14.56 5.00 1.24
CA MET A 317 -15.14 3.79 1.79
C MET A 317 -14.88 2.64 0.85
N GLY A 318 -14.38 1.52 1.37
CA GLY A 318 -14.21 0.29 0.63
C GLY A 318 -14.54 -0.89 1.51
N ASN A 319 -15.28 -1.86 0.99
CA ASN A 319 -15.69 -3.06 1.70
C ASN A 319 -15.63 -4.29 0.81
N ASP A 320 -15.24 -5.39 1.39
CA ASP A 320 -15.25 -6.73 0.83
C ASP A 320 -16.27 -7.58 1.57
N ASP A 321 -16.96 -8.44 0.87
CA ASP A 321 -18.02 -9.28 1.40
C ASP A 321 -17.90 -10.68 0.82
N ALA A 322 -17.67 -11.66 1.67
CA ALA A 322 -17.55 -13.08 1.33
C ALA A 322 -18.61 -13.88 2.08
N TYR A 323 -19.35 -14.71 1.37
CA TYR A 323 -20.36 -15.55 1.98
C TYR A 323 -20.34 -16.97 1.43
N ALA A 324 -20.71 -17.93 2.29
CA ALA A 324 -20.98 -19.30 1.92
C ALA A 324 -22.17 -19.83 2.70
N LYS A 325 -23.13 -20.41 2.01
CA LYS A 325 -24.32 -21.06 2.58
C LYS A 325 -24.38 -22.48 2.05
N VAL A 326 -24.35 -23.43 2.96
CA VAL A 326 -24.43 -24.87 2.63
C VAL A 326 -25.69 -25.43 3.26
N ARG A 327 -26.53 -26.08 2.47
CA ARG A 327 -27.62 -26.90 2.95
C ARG A 327 -27.27 -28.35 2.63
N THR A 328 -27.37 -29.21 3.63
CA THR A 328 -27.19 -30.64 3.48
C THR A 328 -28.42 -31.37 4.02
N GLU A 329 -29.11 -32.14 3.18
CA GLU A 329 -30.25 -33.00 3.56
C GLU A 329 -29.70 -34.35 3.98
N SER A 330 -29.93 -34.74 5.23
CA SER A 330 -29.52 -36.06 5.73
C SER A 330 -30.62 -37.10 5.50
N SER A 331 -30.19 -38.33 5.27
CA SER A 331 -31.11 -39.48 5.20
C SER A 331 -31.77 -39.86 6.54
N LEU A 332 -31.36 -39.21 7.63
CA LEU A 332 -31.86 -39.44 9.01
C LEU A 332 -32.91 -38.42 9.44
N ALA A 333 -33.62 -37.76 8.49
CA ALA A 333 -34.61 -36.72 8.77
C ALA A 333 -34.01 -35.49 9.50
N GLU A 334 -32.76 -35.16 9.26
CA GLU A 334 -32.03 -34.02 9.81
C GLU A 334 -31.49 -33.18 8.68
N ASP A 335 -31.92 -31.92 8.59
CA ASP A 335 -31.37 -30.93 7.67
C ASP A 335 -30.33 -30.08 8.40
N GLN A 336 -29.19 -29.89 7.78
CA GLN A 336 -28.13 -29.01 8.31
C GLN A 336 -27.92 -27.81 7.39
N TYR A 337 -27.89 -26.62 8.00
CA TYR A 337 -27.58 -25.34 7.34
C TYR A 337 -26.32 -24.76 7.96
N LEU A 338 -25.33 -24.47 7.11
CA LEU A 338 -24.14 -23.71 7.48
C LEU A 338 -24.23 -22.35 6.80
N ASN A 339 -24.20 -21.29 7.56
CA ASN A 339 -24.07 -19.92 7.08
C ASN A 339 -22.73 -19.36 7.51
N TYR A 340 -21.95 -18.87 6.58
CA TYR A 340 -20.70 -18.15 6.82
C TYR A 340 -20.75 -16.81 6.12
N THR A 341 -20.48 -15.74 6.84
CA THR A 341 -20.25 -14.40 6.27
C THR A 341 -18.97 -13.84 6.85
N ASN A 342 -18.20 -13.15 6.02
CA ASN A 342 -17.04 -12.37 6.44
C ASN A 342 -17.01 -11.09 5.63
N ASP A 343 -17.10 -9.97 6.32
CA ASP A 343 -17.00 -8.65 5.73
C ASP A 343 -15.86 -7.85 6.37
N TRP A 344 -15.12 -7.13 5.53
CA TRP A 344 -14.01 -6.29 6.00
C TRP A 344 -13.84 -5.07 5.12
N GLY A 345 -13.42 -3.96 5.72
CA GLY A 345 -13.27 -2.75 4.94
C GLY A 345 -12.71 -1.57 5.71
N ASN A 346 -12.52 -0.49 4.96
CA ASN A 346 -12.04 0.78 5.48
C ASN A 346 -13.07 1.89 5.31
N LEU A 347 -13.07 2.80 6.27
CA LEU A 347 -13.76 4.07 6.20
C LEU A 347 -12.77 5.18 6.53
N VAL A 348 -12.62 6.16 5.63
CA VAL A 348 -11.71 7.30 5.80
C VAL A 348 -12.45 8.59 5.53
N GLY A 349 -12.29 9.55 6.44
CA GLY A 349 -12.80 10.91 6.27
C GLY A 349 -11.76 11.94 6.71
N GLY A 350 -11.59 13.01 5.95
CA GLY A 350 -10.63 14.04 6.32
C GLY A 350 -10.98 15.43 5.81
N LEU A 351 -10.58 16.40 6.60
CA LEU A 351 -10.63 17.83 6.28
C LEU A 351 -9.23 18.40 6.35
N ARG A 352 -8.73 18.97 5.26
CA ARG A 352 -7.42 19.62 5.21
C ARG A 352 -7.58 21.07 4.78
N TRP A 353 -7.18 21.98 5.64
CA TRP A 353 -7.14 23.40 5.35
C TRP A 353 -5.71 23.84 5.06
N ASN A 354 -5.47 24.30 3.84
CA ASN A 354 -4.22 24.89 3.41
C ASN A 354 -4.30 26.40 3.44
N TYR A 355 -3.33 27.03 4.10
CA TYR A 355 -3.25 28.47 4.24
C TYR A 355 -1.84 29.01 3.98
N VAL A 356 -1.74 30.07 3.18
CA VAL A 356 -0.49 30.80 2.90
C VAL A 356 -0.35 31.92 3.93
N LEU A 357 0.45 31.70 4.96
CA LEU A 357 0.74 32.68 6.00
C LEU A 357 1.56 33.83 5.44
N THR A 358 2.67 33.50 4.77
CA THR A 358 3.52 34.45 4.05
C THR A 358 3.97 33.81 2.71
N PRO A 359 4.56 34.56 1.77
CA PRO A 359 5.10 33.98 0.54
C PRO A 359 6.11 32.84 0.76
N LYS A 360 6.72 32.77 1.94
CA LYS A 360 7.73 31.76 2.31
C LYS A 360 7.22 30.69 3.28
N LEU A 361 6.03 30.88 3.87
CA LEU A 361 5.50 30.01 4.92
C LEU A 361 4.08 29.54 4.58
N PHE A 362 3.94 28.25 4.40
CA PHE A 362 2.67 27.56 4.13
C PHE A 362 2.29 26.71 5.33
N MET A 363 0.99 26.59 5.60
CA MET A 363 0.43 25.81 6.69
C MET A 363 -0.61 24.84 6.13
N ASN A 364 -0.60 23.61 6.62
CA ASN A 364 -1.69 22.63 6.46
C ASN A 364 -2.19 22.23 7.84
N LEU A 365 -3.48 22.38 8.08
CA LEU A 365 -4.18 21.83 9.23
C LEU A 365 -5.08 20.69 8.74
N THR A 366 -4.88 19.50 9.27
CA THR A 366 -5.65 18.31 8.88
C THR A 366 -6.32 17.70 10.09
N ALA A 367 -7.61 17.39 9.97
CA ALA A 367 -8.36 16.57 10.90
C ALA A 367 -8.89 15.36 10.14
N SER A 368 -8.64 14.15 10.63
CA SER A 368 -9.03 12.94 9.93
C SER A 368 -9.51 11.85 10.87
N TYR A 369 -10.41 11.03 10.34
CA TYR A 369 -10.88 9.79 10.93
C TYR A 369 -10.59 8.64 9.97
N THR A 370 -10.03 7.55 10.48
CA THR A 370 -9.87 6.31 9.73
C THR A 370 -10.31 5.13 10.57
N GLN A 371 -10.91 4.14 9.93
CA GLN A 371 -11.38 2.92 10.54
C GLN A 371 -11.12 1.75 9.60
N TYR A 372 -10.65 0.66 10.15
CA TYR A 372 -10.66 -0.67 9.55
C TYR A 372 -11.42 -1.62 10.46
N THR A 373 -12.28 -2.43 9.89
CA THR A 373 -13.02 -3.49 10.60
C THR A 373 -13.00 -4.77 9.79
N ASN A 374 -12.99 -5.89 10.50
CA ASN A 374 -13.27 -7.22 9.98
C ASN A 374 -14.31 -7.88 10.89
N SER A 375 -15.40 -8.35 10.31
CA SER A 375 -16.49 -9.06 10.99
C SER A 375 -16.73 -10.39 10.31
N MET A 376 -16.79 -11.44 11.10
CA MET A 376 -17.03 -12.79 10.61
C MET A 376 -18.11 -13.45 11.45
N ASP A 377 -19.15 -13.94 10.79
CA ASP A 377 -20.27 -14.63 11.42
C ASP A 377 -20.35 -16.06 10.89
N VAL A 378 -20.47 -17.01 11.79
CA VAL A 378 -20.66 -18.43 11.48
C VAL A 378 -21.91 -18.93 12.19
N GLY A 379 -22.87 -19.46 11.44
CA GLY A 379 -24.08 -20.07 11.97
C GLY A 379 -24.23 -21.51 11.48
N ILE A 380 -24.46 -22.41 12.40
CA ILE A 380 -24.83 -23.80 12.10
C ILE A 380 -26.22 -24.02 12.65
N GLU A 381 -27.16 -24.36 11.80
CA GLU A 381 -28.53 -24.71 12.16
C GLU A 381 -28.78 -26.16 11.79
N LYS A 382 -29.34 -26.92 12.71
CA LYS A 382 -29.80 -28.29 12.48
C LYS A 382 -31.28 -28.35 12.75
N VAL A 383 -32.01 -28.83 11.78
CA VAL A 383 -33.45 -29.08 11.86
C VAL A 383 -33.68 -30.58 11.86
N ALA A 384 -34.14 -31.10 12.98
CA ALA A 384 -34.51 -32.52 13.12
C ALA A 384 -36.03 -32.64 13.12
N THR A 385 -36.56 -33.55 12.26
CA THR A 385 -37.97 -33.87 12.24
C THR A 385 -38.20 -35.08 13.17
N LEU A 386 -39.01 -34.88 14.21
CA LEU A 386 -39.32 -35.89 15.23
C LEU A 386 -40.39 -36.90 14.71
N ASP A 387 -40.54 -38.03 15.38
CA ASP A 387 -41.49 -39.08 15.02
C ASP A 387 -42.95 -38.62 15.00
N ASP A 388 -43.29 -37.55 15.76
CA ASP A 388 -44.62 -36.94 15.78
C ASP A 388 -44.83 -35.89 14.67
N GLY A 389 -43.83 -35.67 13.82
CA GLY A 389 -43.85 -34.69 12.71
C GLY A 389 -43.56 -33.26 13.17
N SER A 390 -43.18 -33.02 14.42
CA SER A 390 -42.69 -31.73 14.87
C SER A 390 -41.24 -31.49 14.43
N GLU A 391 -40.87 -30.21 14.21
CA GLU A 391 -39.49 -29.85 13.87
C GLU A 391 -38.80 -29.27 15.10
N GLN A 392 -37.56 -29.65 15.27
CA GLN A 392 -36.71 -29.17 16.34
C GLN A 392 -35.48 -28.53 15.81
N LEU A 393 -35.21 -27.30 16.24
CA LEU A 393 -34.12 -26.43 15.80
C LEU A 393 -33.02 -26.39 16.85
N SER A 394 -31.79 -26.72 16.45
CA SER A 394 -30.58 -26.46 17.23
C SER A 394 -29.70 -25.49 16.49
N THR A 395 -29.25 -24.42 17.16
CA THR A 395 -28.39 -23.37 16.57
C THR A 395 -27.10 -23.21 17.32
N ILE A 396 -26.01 -23.06 16.57
CA ILE A 396 -24.70 -22.66 17.08
C ILE A 396 -24.30 -21.46 16.26
N THR A 397 -24.07 -20.31 16.92
CA THR A 397 -23.56 -19.12 16.27
C THR A 397 -22.24 -18.72 16.89
N GLY A 398 -21.35 -18.19 16.07
CA GLY A 398 -20.11 -17.61 16.50
C GLY A 398 -19.86 -16.31 15.74
N ASP A 399 -19.63 -15.25 16.48
CA ASP A 399 -19.34 -13.91 15.95
C ASP A 399 -17.92 -13.51 16.29
N TYR A 400 -17.22 -12.93 15.34
CA TYR A 400 -15.87 -12.44 15.51
C TYR A 400 -15.76 -11.03 14.92
N GLU A 401 -15.25 -10.09 15.68
CA GLU A 401 -14.98 -8.73 15.22
C GLU A 401 -13.54 -8.33 15.60
N SER A 402 -12.82 -7.74 14.66
CA SER A 402 -11.53 -7.10 14.93
C SER A 402 -11.42 -5.77 14.17
N GLY A 403 -10.54 -4.89 14.62
CA GLY A 403 -10.33 -3.63 13.91
C GLY A 403 -9.56 -2.57 14.67
N ILE A 404 -9.38 -1.45 13.98
CA ILE A 404 -8.71 -0.27 14.50
C ILE A 404 -9.46 0.99 14.02
N ARG A 405 -9.54 1.99 14.90
CA ARG A 405 -10.11 3.31 14.62
C ARG A 405 -9.17 4.39 15.11
N ASP A 406 -8.98 5.43 14.31
CA ASP A 406 -8.11 6.56 14.64
C ASP A 406 -8.82 7.89 14.43
N LEU A 407 -8.56 8.80 15.35
CA LEU A 407 -8.88 10.22 15.19
C LEU A 407 -7.58 11.02 15.27
N THR A 408 -7.22 11.71 14.18
CA THR A 408 -5.96 12.43 14.06
C THR A 408 -6.17 13.92 13.83
N GLY A 409 -5.42 14.72 14.57
CA GLY A 409 -5.22 16.14 14.31
C GLY A 409 -3.76 16.39 13.94
N ARG A 410 -3.49 17.02 12.78
CA ARG A 410 -2.15 17.24 12.24
C ARG A 410 -1.97 18.68 11.80
N LEU A 411 -0.83 19.27 12.13
CA LEU A 411 -0.43 20.61 11.74
C LEU A 411 0.97 20.57 11.12
N ASP A 412 1.08 20.97 9.85
CA ASP A 412 2.33 20.97 9.09
C ASP A 412 2.64 22.36 8.57
N PHE A 413 3.91 22.72 8.60
CA PHE A 413 4.44 23.95 8.03
C PHE A 413 5.52 23.64 7.00
N SER A 414 5.49 24.35 5.87
CA SER A 414 6.57 24.36 4.88
C SER A 414 7.13 25.77 4.81
N TYR A 415 8.44 25.93 5.07
CA TYR A 415 9.11 27.22 5.19
C TYR A 415 10.38 27.26 4.32
N ALA A 416 10.38 28.14 3.33
CA ALA A 416 11.52 28.38 2.44
C ALA A 416 12.15 29.75 2.75
N PRO A 417 13.00 29.87 3.78
CA PRO A 417 13.60 31.17 4.17
C PRO A 417 14.54 31.74 3.10
N THR A 418 15.30 30.86 2.47
CA THR A 418 16.27 31.16 1.41
C THR A 418 16.13 30.16 0.27
N PRO A 419 16.77 30.38 -0.90
CA PRO A 419 16.72 29.40 -2.00
C PRO A 419 17.37 28.04 -1.67
N ASP A 420 18.20 28.04 -0.65
CA ASP A 420 19.05 26.90 -0.31
C ASP A 420 18.43 26.02 0.80
N HIS A 421 17.34 26.45 1.43
CA HIS A 421 16.67 25.77 2.53
C HIS A 421 15.19 25.55 2.26
N ASP A 422 14.74 24.31 2.35
CA ASP A 422 13.32 23.92 2.36
C ASP A 422 13.02 23.19 3.67
N ILE A 423 12.54 23.93 4.65
CA ILE A 423 12.30 23.47 6.01
C ILE A 423 10.85 23.01 6.12
N GLN A 424 10.63 21.79 6.60
CA GLN A 424 9.32 21.26 6.93
C GLN A 424 9.29 20.89 8.40
N PHE A 425 8.30 21.37 9.13
CA PHE A 425 8.14 21.07 10.55
C PHE A 425 6.66 21.03 10.93
N GLY A 426 6.37 20.31 12.00
CA GLY A 426 5.00 20.17 12.45
C GLY A 426 4.84 19.09 13.50
N GLY A 427 3.61 18.65 13.67
CA GLY A 427 3.30 17.58 14.59
C GLY A 427 1.88 17.07 14.41
N TYR A 428 1.61 15.95 15.01
CA TYR A 428 0.27 15.37 15.04
C TYR A 428 0.00 14.66 16.35
N TYR A 429 -1.29 14.53 16.64
CA TYR A 429 -1.82 13.74 17.72
C TYR A 429 -2.85 12.79 17.16
N THR A 430 -2.74 11.51 17.51
CA THR A 430 -3.69 10.45 17.13
C THR A 430 -4.19 9.73 18.36
N ARG A 431 -5.50 9.62 18.48
CA ARG A 431 -6.18 8.73 19.40
C ARG A 431 -6.53 7.46 18.67
N HIS A 432 -6.03 6.33 19.18
CA HIS A 432 -6.27 4.99 18.65
C HIS A 432 -7.26 4.22 19.52
N TRP A 433 -8.12 3.43 18.86
CA TRP A 433 -9.00 2.43 19.47
C TRP A 433 -8.76 1.11 18.76
N PHE A 434 -8.07 0.18 19.43
CA PHE A 434 -7.84 -1.17 18.95
C PHE A 434 -8.91 -2.11 19.48
N ARG A 435 -9.40 -2.98 18.63
CA ARG A 435 -10.17 -4.17 18.96
C ARG A 435 -9.42 -5.37 18.38
N PRO A 436 -8.44 -5.94 19.09
CA PRO A 436 -7.66 -7.05 18.57
C PRO A 436 -8.54 -8.26 18.28
N THR A 437 -9.51 -8.53 19.17
CA THR A 437 -10.47 -9.62 18.97
C THR A 437 -11.68 -9.38 19.87
N VAL A 438 -12.87 -9.46 19.29
CA VAL A 438 -14.11 -9.69 20.04
C VAL A 438 -14.69 -10.97 19.48
N ALA A 439 -14.80 -12.00 20.31
CA ALA A 439 -15.39 -13.27 19.91
C ALA A 439 -16.54 -13.62 20.87
N SER A 440 -17.70 -13.93 20.32
CA SER A 440 -18.83 -14.45 21.05
C SER A 440 -19.29 -15.77 20.48
N ALA A 441 -19.87 -16.60 21.29
CA ALA A 441 -20.51 -17.84 20.89
C ALA A 441 -21.85 -18.01 21.60
N SER A 442 -22.87 -18.35 20.84
CA SER A 442 -24.17 -18.72 21.35
C SER A 442 -24.52 -20.13 20.92
N VAL A 443 -24.92 -20.94 21.83
CA VAL A 443 -25.34 -22.33 21.59
C VAL A 443 -26.73 -22.50 22.15
N ASP A 444 -27.67 -22.85 21.30
CA ASP A 444 -29.00 -23.30 21.67
C ASP A 444 -29.15 -24.71 21.13
N TYR A 445 -28.95 -25.69 22.02
CA TYR A 445 -28.85 -27.09 21.64
C TYR A 445 -29.96 -27.89 22.28
N PHE A 446 -30.57 -28.74 21.48
CA PHE A 446 -31.50 -29.74 21.91
C PHE A 446 -30.93 -31.14 21.70
N ASP A 447 -30.90 -31.98 22.76
CA ASP A 447 -30.45 -33.36 22.67
C ASP A 447 -31.62 -34.32 22.46
N GLN A 448 -31.74 -34.97 21.31
CA GLN A 448 -32.71 -35.99 20.98
C GLN A 448 -32.52 -37.28 21.77
N ILE A 449 -31.30 -37.59 22.21
CA ILE A 449 -30.96 -38.87 22.84
C ILE A 449 -31.31 -38.90 24.30
N GLN A 450 -31.33 -37.75 24.98
CA GLN A 450 -31.61 -37.62 26.40
C GLN A 450 -32.98 -36.99 26.71
N MET A 451 -33.98 -37.18 25.91
CA MET A 451 -35.38 -36.77 26.11
C MET A 451 -35.54 -35.58 27.07
N ASN A 452 -35.60 -34.34 26.54
CA ASN A 452 -36.04 -33.08 27.18
C ASN A 452 -35.01 -32.20 27.86
N GLU A 453 -33.73 -32.27 27.59
CA GLU A 453 -32.81 -31.22 28.05
C GLU A 453 -32.41 -30.28 26.90
N SER A 454 -33.01 -29.08 26.87
CA SER A 454 -32.48 -27.96 26.10
C SER A 454 -31.53 -27.15 26.99
N TRP A 455 -30.35 -26.86 26.50
CA TRP A 455 -29.51 -25.91 27.19
C TRP A 455 -29.11 -24.77 26.26
N LYS A 456 -29.04 -23.58 26.82
CA LYS A 456 -28.67 -22.36 26.12
C LYS A 456 -27.44 -21.76 26.80
N MET A 457 -26.44 -21.47 26.04
CA MET A 457 -25.23 -20.80 26.49
C MET A 457 -24.94 -19.62 25.57
N ASP A 458 -24.87 -18.43 26.12
CA ASP A 458 -24.36 -17.24 25.47
C ASP A 458 -23.08 -16.84 26.20
N THR A 459 -21.98 -16.73 25.50
CA THR A 459 -20.70 -16.34 26.11
C THR A 459 -19.94 -15.37 25.23
N VAL A 460 -19.35 -14.37 25.87
CA VAL A 460 -18.33 -13.52 25.24
C VAL A 460 -16.97 -14.08 25.64
N ILE A 461 -16.21 -14.55 24.66
CA ILE A 461 -14.92 -15.21 24.88
C ILE A 461 -13.84 -14.16 25.16
N THR A 462 -13.85 -13.06 24.39
CA THR A 462 -12.94 -11.93 24.58
C THR A 462 -13.64 -10.63 24.16
N ASP A 463 -13.44 -9.56 24.92
CA ASP A 463 -13.82 -8.19 24.57
C ASP A 463 -12.78 -7.24 25.18
N ALA A 464 -11.63 -7.14 24.53
CA ALA A 464 -10.55 -6.28 25.00
C ALA A 464 -10.33 -5.12 24.02
N ALA A 465 -10.96 -3.97 24.32
CA ALA A 465 -10.65 -2.73 23.64
C ALA A 465 -9.40 -2.07 24.27
N ILE A 466 -8.39 -1.80 23.48
CA ILE A 466 -7.17 -1.12 23.91
C ILE A 466 -7.18 0.29 23.36
N HIS A 467 -6.93 1.27 24.23
CA HIS A 467 -6.87 2.69 23.86
C HIS A 467 -5.43 3.19 23.93
N ALA A 468 -4.98 3.85 22.90
CA ALA A 468 -3.66 4.45 22.88
C ALA A 468 -3.67 5.89 22.33
N ASN A 469 -2.64 6.64 22.67
CA ASN A 469 -2.44 8.01 22.21
C ASN A 469 -1.04 8.12 21.62
N GLU A 470 -0.94 8.53 20.36
CA GLU A 470 0.32 8.82 19.69
C GLU A 470 0.51 10.34 19.56
N MET A 471 1.67 10.83 19.93
CA MET A 471 2.07 12.23 19.84
C MET A 471 3.36 12.34 19.05
N VAL A 472 3.40 13.20 18.06
CA VAL A 472 4.57 13.36 17.20
C VAL A 472 4.90 14.81 16.97
N LEU A 473 6.20 15.12 17.03
CA LEU A 473 6.80 16.36 16.52
C LEU A 473 7.89 16.01 15.52
N PHE A 474 7.98 16.76 14.43
CA PHE A 474 9.04 16.57 13.46
C PHE A 474 9.56 17.89 12.92
N ALA A 475 10.81 17.87 12.48
CA ALA A 475 11.43 18.94 11.72
C ALA A 475 12.46 18.35 10.77
N GLU A 476 12.49 18.86 9.53
CA GLU A 476 13.48 18.48 8.52
C GLU A 476 13.87 19.69 7.69
N ASP A 477 15.11 19.71 7.20
CA ASP A 477 15.60 20.72 6.27
C ASP A 477 16.26 20.04 5.07
N ASP A 478 15.82 20.39 3.90
CA ASP A 478 16.42 19.98 2.62
C ASP A 478 17.37 21.09 2.16
N TRP A 479 18.62 21.02 2.61
CA TRP A 479 19.63 22.05 2.47
C TRP A 479 20.53 21.84 1.26
N SER A 480 20.48 22.76 0.31
CA SER A 480 21.39 22.84 -0.84
C SER A 480 22.67 23.59 -0.42
N LEU A 481 23.72 22.83 0.00
CA LEU A 481 25.00 23.44 0.38
C LEU A 481 25.67 24.16 -0.82
N ASN A 482 25.57 23.55 -1.99
CA ASN A 482 26.02 24.10 -3.28
C ASN A 482 25.36 23.30 -4.42
N ASP A 483 25.72 23.59 -5.66
CA ASP A 483 25.17 22.89 -6.84
C ASP A 483 25.50 21.39 -6.89
N ILE A 484 26.57 20.97 -6.22
CA ILE A 484 27.01 19.57 -6.14
C ILE A 484 26.34 18.83 -4.98
N PHE A 485 26.36 19.41 -3.78
CA PHE A 485 25.94 18.74 -2.55
C PHE A 485 24.60 19.27 -2.03
N LYS A 486 23.69 18.37 -1.78
CA LYS A 486 22.42 18.61 -1.11
C LYS A 486 22.21 17.60 0.00
N ILE A 487 21.80 18.04 1.17
CA ILE A 487 21.62 17.19 2.36
C ILE A 487 20.22 17.45 2.91
N ASN A 488 19.48 16.36 3.18
CA ASN A 488 18.28 16.41 4.01
C ASN A 488 18.64 15.85 5.38
N PHE A 489 18.42 16.60 6.42
CA PHE A 489 18.51 16.14 7.80
C PHE A 489 17.19 16.40 8.52
N GLY A 490 16.74 15.41 9.27
CA GLY A 490 15.46 15.48 9.94
C GLY A 490 15.47 14.77 11.27
N LEU A 491 14.57 15.19 12.13
CA LEU A 491 14.32 14.61 13.43
C LEU A 491 12.84 14.36 13.60
N HIS A 492 12.48 13.13 13.96
CA HIS A 492 11.13 12.72 14.30
C HIS A 492 11.10 12.28 15.76
N LEU A 493 10.35 13.02 16.58
CA LEU A 493 10.14 12.71 17.98
C LEU A 493 8.73 12.17 18.15
N SER A 494 8.58 10.95 18.62
CA SER A 494 7.29 10.33 18.87
C SER A 494 7.17 9.82 20.30
N GLY A 495 5.95 9.77 20.80
CA GLY A 495 5.60 9.16 22.07
C GLY A 495 4.28 8.42 21.94
N PHE A 496 4.25 7.19 22.40
CA PHE A 496 3.06 6.34 22.39
C PHE A 496 2.68 5.99 23.81
N HIS A 497 1.48 6.38 24.21
CA HIS A 497 0.94 6.14 25.56
C HIS A 497 -0.20 5.12 25.43
N VAL A 498 -0.03 3.99 26.07
CA VAL A 498 -0.98 2.89 26.10
C VAL A 498 -1.02 2.31 27.51
N GLU A 499 -2.19 1.99 28.00
CA GLU A 499 -2.36 1.57 29.40
C GLU A 499 -1.70 2.58 30.34
N ASP A 500 -0.77 2.17 31.19
CA ASP A 500 -0.01 3.04 32.08
C ASP A 500 1.45 3.25 31.64
N VAL A 501 1.79 2.88 30.40
CA VAL A 501 3.17 2.96 29.88
C VAL A 501 3.28 4.00 28.77
N PHE A 502 4.38 4.74 28.79
CA PHE A 502 4.74 5.70 27.76
C PHE A 502 6.04 5.27 27.06
N HIS A 503 5.98 5.06 25.75
CA HIS A 503 7.10 4.68 24.89
C HIS A 503 7.59 5.88 24.07
N PRO A 504 8.63 6.61 24.51
CA PRO A 504 9.22 7.70 23.73
C PRO A 504 10.20 7.17 22.69
N SER A 505 10.34 7.87 21.57
CA SER A 505 11.33 7.56 20.55
C SER A 505 11.84 8.82 19.87
N LEU A 506 13.17 8.91 19.72
CA LEU A 506 13.88 9.94 18.98
C LEU A 506 14.49 9.33 17.72
N GLN A 507 14.04 9.76 16.55
CA GLN A 507 14.32 9.12 15.26
C GLN A 507 15.08 10.08 14.32
N PRO A 508 16.42 10.10 14.38
CA PRO A 508 17.22 10.88 13.44
C PRO A 508 17.18 10.28 12.03
N ARG A 509 17.17 11.16 11.03
CA ARG A 509 17.19 10.80 9.62
C ARG A 509 18.14 11.71 8.88
N LEU A 510 18.93 11.13 8.01
CA LEU A 510 19.93 11.84 7.23
C LEU A 510 19.96 11.24 5.83
N SER A 511 19.85 12.07 4.82
CA SER A 511 20.10 11.66 3.45
C SER A 511 20.84 12.78 2.71
N GLY A 512 21.59 12.42 1.69
CA GLY A 512 22.32 13.38 0.93
C GLY A 512 22.63 12.88 -0.47
N ARG A 513 22.88 13.85 -1.37
CA ARG A 513 23.29 13.56 -2.73
C ARG A 513 24.50 14.39 -3.12
N ALA A 514 25.34 13.83 -4.00
CA ALA A 514 26.40 14.51 -4.69
C ALA A 514 26.20 14.35 -6.21
N LEU A 515 26.16 15.47 -6.96
CA LEU A 515 26.14 15.48 -8.42
C LEU A 515 27.59 15.48 -8.93
N LEU A 516 27.98 14.42 -9.63
CA LEU A 516 29.30 14.28 -10.25
C LEU A 516 29.19 14.55 -11.77
N GLY A 517 29.03 15.81 -12.11
CA GLY A 517 28.75 16.25 -13.48
C GLY A 517 27.27 16.17 -13.87
N GLU A 518 26.98 16.28 -15.15
CA GLU A 518 25.62 16.41 -15.69
C GLU A 518 24.82 15.10 -15.70
N ARG A 519 25.47 13.93 -15.48
CA ARG A 519 24.83 12.63 -15.71
C ARG A 519 24.91 11.68 -14.54
N LEU A 520 25.81 11.89 -13.60
CA LEU A 520 26.07 10.99 -12.49
C LEU A 520 25.68 11.63 -11.17
N SER A 521 24.93 10.92 -10.34
CA SER A 521 24.68 11.28 -8.94
C SER A 521 24.94 10.10 -8.01
N ILE A 522 25.46 10.40 -6.84
CA ILE A 522 25.62 9.45 -5.74
C ILE A 522 24.74 9.91 -4.58
N LYS A 523 24.02 8.99 -3.98
CA LYS A 523 23.18 9.26 -2.82
C LYS A 523 23.52 8.31 -1.69
N ALA A 524 23.34 8.76 -0.46
CA ALA A 524 23.41 7.93 0.73
C ALA A 524 22.38 8.38 1.75
N GLY A 525 21.89 7.46 2.57
CA GLY A 525 20.91 7.78 3.59
C GLY A 525 20.97 6.84 4.78
N TYR A 526 20.61 7.38 5.93
CA TYR A 526 20.42 6.66 7.19
C TYR A 526 19.09 7.06 7.80
N ALA A 527 18.37 6.09 8.37
CA ALA A 527 17.18 6.35 9.18
C ALA A 527 17.13 5.41 10.38
N TYR A 528 16.76 5.97 11.54
CA TYR A 528 16.23 5.22 12.67
C TYR A 528 14.72 5.37 12.69
N MET A 529 13.99 4.27 12.85
CA MET A 529 12.53 4.21 12.72
C MET A 529 11.94 3.42 13.87
N THR A 530 10.73 3.80 14.29
CA THR A 530 9.97 3.11 15.35
C THR A 530 8.54 2.88 14.89
N GLN A 531 7.98 1.73 15.25
CA GLN A 531 6.61 1.33 14.95
C GLN A 531 5.92 0.86 16.23
N TYR A 532 4.70 1.36 16.47
CA TYR A 532 3.90 1.07 17.67
C TYR A 532 2.69 0.16 17.40
N MET A 533 2.40 -0.12 16.14
CA MET A 533 1.26 -0.92 15.71
C MET A 533 1.72 -2.07 14.84
N HIS A 534 1.23 -3.27 15.07
CA HIS A 534 1.67 -4.50 14.43
C HIS A 534 0.48 -5.23 13.81
N LEU A 535 0.71 -5.93 12.71
CA LEU A 535 -0.26 -6.84 12.11
C LEU A 535 0.20 -8.29 12.34
N LEU A 536 -0.48 -8.98 13.20
CA LEU A 536 -0.21 -10.38 13.49
C LEU A 536 -0.82 -11.26 12.40
N SER A 537 0.01 -11.96 11.63
CA SER A 537 -0.39 -12.86 10.56
C SER A 537 0.17 -14.26 10.79
N SER A 538 -0.69 -15.26 10.84
CA SER A 538 -0.31 -16.66 11.04
C SER A 538 0.20 -17.33 9.75
N THR A 539 -0.10 -16.76 8.58
CA THR A 539 0.22 -17.33 7.26
C THR A 539 1.13 -16.43 6.44
N SER A 540 1.64 -16.94 5.33
CA SER A 540 2.34 -16.12 4.31
C SER A 540 1.39 -15.35 3.40
N ILE A 541 0.08 -15.56 3.55
CA ILE A 541 -0.98 -14.87 2.83
C ILE A 541 -1.63 -13.93 3.82
N SER A 542 -1.66 -12.63 3.52
CA SER A 542 -2.40 -11.66 4.34
C SER A 542 -3.89 -11.96 4.27
N LEU A 543 -4.48 -12.27 5.41
CA LEU A 543 -5.89 -12.58 5.53
C LEU A 543 -6.63 -11.40 6.16
N PRO A 544 -7.92 -11.22 5.89
CA PRO A 544 -8.73 -10.23 6.59
C PRO A 544 -8.77 -10.42 8.11
N THR A 545 -8.59 -11.65 8.55
CA THR A 545 -8.55 -12.06 9.96
C THR A 545 -7.22 -11.80 10.66
N ASP A 546 -6.21 -11.23 9.96
CA ASP A 546 -4.98 -10.76 10.60
C ASP A 546 -5.28 -9.62 11.58
N LEU A 547 -4.64 -9.64 12.75
CA LEU A 547 -4.98 -8.78 13.87
C LEU A 547 -4.10 -7.53 13.94
N TRP A 548 -4.70 -6.35 13.95
CA TRP A 548 -4.02 -5.12 14.32
C TRP A 548 -3.94 -4.98 15.84
N VAL A 549 -2.71 -4.99 16.37
CA VAL A 549 -2.42 -4.89 17.80
C VAL A 549 -1.45 -3.74 18.07
N PRO A 550 -1.57 -3.04 19.23
CA PRO A 550 -0.62 -2.01 19.63
C PRO A 550 0.59 -2.62 20.35
N THR A 551 1.65 -1.84 20.48
CA THR A 551 2.61 -1.95 21.58
C THR A 551 1.87 -1.82 22.92
N THR A 552 2.29 -2.59 23.95
CA THR A 552 1.68 -2.57 25.29
C THR A 552 2.75 -2.48 26.38
N SER A 553 2.39 -2.71 27.63
CA SER A 553 3.36 -2.86 28.72
C SER A 553 4.22 -4.13 28.62
N ARG A 554 3.77 -5.15 27.84
CA ARG A 554 4.45 -6.44 27.65
C ARG A 554 5.12 -6.56 26.27
N ILE A 555 4.68 -5.75 25.30
CA ILE A 555 5.14 -5.76 23.91
C ILE A 555 5.84 -4.43 23.61
N ASP A 556 7.15 -4.48 23.48
CA ASP A 556 7.96 -3.31 23.14
C ASP A 556 7.74 -2.83 21.69
N PRO A 557 7.93 -1.54 21.40
CA PRO A 557 7.90 -1.02 20.04
C PRO A 557 8.93 -1.71 19.14
N MET A 558 8.53 -2.03 17.92
CA MET A 558 9.48 -2.45 16.89
C MET A 558 10.34 -1.25 16.48
N THR A 559 11.64 -1.49 16.30
CA THR A 559 12.58 -0.47 15.84
C THR A 559 13.45 -0.97 14.70
N ALA A 560 13.92 -0.05 13.86
CA ALA A 560 14.84 -0.40 12.78
C ALA A 560 15.87 0.69 12.51
N HIS A 561 17.12 0.25 12.24
CA HIS A 561 18.18 1.07 11.65
C HIS A 561 18.34 0.67 10.19
N GLN A 562 18.32 1.64 9.29
CA GLN A 562 18.54 1.39 7.87
C GLN A 562 19.62 2.31 7.32
N LEU A 563 20.55 1.71 6.58
CA LEU A 563 21.55 2.38 5.75
C LEU A 563 21.30 2.03 4.30
N ALA A 564 21.44 3.00 3.40
CA ALA A 564 21.35 2.76 1.97
C ALA A 564 22.30 3.69 1.21
N ALA A 565 22.80 3.23 0.07
CA ALA A 565 23.60 4.02 -0.85
C ALA A 565 23.26 3.68 -2.29
N SER A 566 23.21 4.69 -3.17
CA SER A 566 22.87 4.50 -4.58
C SER A 566 23.75 5.30 -5.52
N ILE A 567 23.90 4.79 -6.73
CA ILE A 567 24.52 5.46 -7.87
C ILE A 567 23.46 5.54 -8.96
N CYS A 568 23.18 6.75 -9.44
CA CYS A 568 22.24 7.00 -10.53
C CYS A 568 23.00 7.61 -11.72
N TYR A 569 22.79 7.06 -12.91
CA TYR A 569 23.42 7.50 -14.15
C TYR A 569 22.40 7.66 -15.26
N SER A 570 22.35 8.84 -15.86
CA SER A 570 21.52 9.11 -17.04
C SER A 570 22.31 8.86 -18.32
N LEU A 571 21.82 7.93 -19.16
CA LEU A 571 22.46 7.62 -20.44
C LEU A 571 22.45 8.84 -21.39
N PRO A 572 23.41 8.89 -22.33
CA PRO A 572 23.41 9.93 -23.39
C PRO A 572 22.10 9.92 -24.20
N ASP A 573 21.80 11.07 -24.81
CA ASP A 573 20.64 11.25 -25.69
C ASP A 573 19.31 10.82 -25.09
N ASP A 574 19.29 10.89 -23.77
CA ASP A 574 18.09 10.59 -23.00
C ASP A 574 17.55 9.17 -23.19
N LEU A 575 18.44 8.21 -23.45
CA LEU A 575 18.03 6.85 -23.77
C LEU A 575 17.35 6.14 -22.58
N ALA A 576 17.94 6.23 -21.38
CA ALA A 576 17.38 5.68 -20.13
C ALA A 576 18.11 6.22 -18.90
N ASP A 577 17.48 6.13 -17.74
CA ASP A 577 18.08 6.34 -16.42
C ASP A 577 18.40 4.98 -15.78
N LEU A 578 19.60 4.84 -15.25
CA LEU A 578 20.07 3.65 -14.57
C LEU A 578 20.30 3.97 -13.10
N SER A 579 19.90 3.09 -12.21
CA SER A 579 20.27 3.18 -10.79
C SER A 579 20.64 1.83 -10.23
N VAL A 580 21.64 1.84 -9.36
CA VAL A 580 22.04 0.71 -8.51
C VAL A 580 22.02 1.19 -7.09
N GLU A 581 21.33 0.47 -6.23
CA GLU A 581 21.17 0.79 -4.82
C GLU A 581 21.46 -0.41 -3.94
N GLY A 582 22.29 -0.23 -2.89
CA GLY A 582 22.55 -1.22 -1.86
C GLY A 582 21.94 -0.76 -0.54
N TYR A 583 21.40 -1.70 0.26
CA TYR A 583 20.85 -1.39 1.57
C TYR A 583 21.18 -2.46 2.61
N TYR A 584 21.20 -2.05 3.88
CA TYR A 584 21.25 -2.90 5.06
C TYR A 584 20.26 -2.36 6.11
N LYS A 585 19.37 -3.21 6.63
CA LYS A 585 18.41 -2.88 7.68
C LYS A 585 18.51 -3.88 8.82
N GLN A 586 18.60 -3.39 10.05
CA GLN A 586 18.54 -4.16 11.29
C GLN A 586 17.27 -3.83 12.03
N MET A 587 16.55 -4.84 12.48
CA MET A 587 15.24 -4.73 13.11
C MET A 587 15.29 -5.37 14.50
N HIS A 588 14.58 -4.75 15.45
CA HIS A 588 14.47 -5.23 16.83
C HIS A 588 13.01 -5.31 17.24
N ASN A 589 12.72 -6.25 18.15
CA ASN A 589 11.39 -6.51 18.69
C ASN A 589 10.36 -6.90 17.63
N LEU A 590 10.78 -7.64 16.60
CA LEU A 590 9.87 -8.23 15.61
C LEU A 590 8.90 -9.16 16.31
N LEU A 591 7.62 -9.13 15.91
CA LEU A 591 6.59 -9.99 16.47
C LEU A 591 6.28 -11.18 15.55
N GLU A 592 6.25 -12.37 16.12
CA GLU A 592 5.82 -13.59 15.45
C GLU A 592 4.98 -14.45 16.40
N TYR A 593 4.01 -15.21 15.87
CA TYR A 593 3.31 -16.21 16.64
C TYR A 593 4.24 -17.32 17.11
N LYS A 594 4.01 -17.83 18.33
CA LYS A 594 4.63 -19.04 18.83
C LYS A 594 4.40 -20.24 17.92
N ASP A 595 5.29 -21.21 17.94
CA ASP A 595 5.14 -22.43 17.15
C ASP A 595 3.90 -23.22 17.60
N GLY A 596 3.09 -23.67 16.65
CA GLY A 596 1.88 -24.46 16.92
C GLY A 596 0.67 -23.69 17.42
N VAL A 597 0.73 -22.36 17.51
CA VAL A 597 -0.38 -21.52 17.97
C VAL A 597 -1.14 -20.94 16.77
N THR A 598 -2.46 -20.87 16.88
CA THR A 598 -3.34 -20.18 15.96
C THR A 598 -4.12 -19.08 16.68
N ALA A 599 -4.46 -18.02 15.96
CA ALA A 599 -5.21 -16.88 16.52
C ALA A 599 -6.66 -17.27 16.91
N PHE A 600 -7.18 -18.36 16.36
CA PHE A 600 -8.57 -18.78 16.55
C PHE A 600 -8.69 -19.88 17.59
N GLY A 601 -9.74 -19.77 18.43
CA GLY A 601 -10.15 -20.84 19.34
C GLY A 601 -9.36 -20.93 20.65
N THR A 602 -8.63 -19.89 21.04
CA THR A 602 -7.96 -19.84 22.34
C THR A 602 -8.60 -18.80 23.25
N SER A 603 -8.75 -19.11 24.53
CA SER A 603 -9.13 -18.14 25.58
C SER A 603 -7.96 -17.29 26.08
N GLN A 604 -6.77 -17.47 25.50
CA GLN A 604 -5.58 -16.71 25.87
C GLN A 604 -5.55 -15.36 25.15
N GLY A 605 -5.09 -14.33 25.83
CA GLY A 605 -4.85 -13.04 25.23
C GLY A 605 -3.79 -13.12 24.11
N TRP A 606 -3.89 -12.30 23.08
CA TRP A 606 -2.99 -12.30 21.94
C TRP A 606 -1.50 -12.12 22.33
N GLU A 607 -1.22 -11.38 23.40
CA GLU A 607 0.14 -11.17 23.92
C GLU A 607 0.83 -12.47 24.37
N ASP A 608 0.04 -13.43 24.86
CA ASP A 608 0.56 -14.75 25.29
C ASP A 608 0.87 -15.66 24.10
N LEU A 609 0.37 -15.33 22.90
CA LEU A 609 0.51 -16.12 21.67
C LEU A 609 1.72 -15.73 20.84
N VAL A 610 2.40 -14.64 21.16
CA VAL A 610 3.50 -14.08 20.36
C VAL A 610 4.85 -14.13 21.06
N CYS A 611 5.91 -14.02 20.28
CA CYS A 611 7.28 -13.83 20.71
C CYS A 611 7.88 -12.58 20.06
N MET A 612 8.80 -11.91 20.77
CA MET A 612 9.63 -10.82 20.27
C MET A 612 11.03 -11.30 19.91
N GLY A 613 11.53 -10.87 18.75
CA GLY A 613 12.86 -11.25 18.26
C GLY A 613 13.52 -10.13 17.46
N ASP A 614 14.65 -10.46 16.86
CA ASP A 614 15.45 -9.57 16.05
C ASP A 614 15.49 -10.04 14.59
N GLY A 615 15.83 -9.14 13.67
CA GLY A 615 15.97 -9.49 12.26
C GLY A 615 16.94 -8.58 11.53
N TRP A 616 17.42 -9.04 10.40
CA TRP A 616 18.24 -8.23 9.51
C TRP A 616 17.94 -8.57 8.06
N THR A 617 18.01 -7.54 7.22
CA THR A 617 17.87 -7.69 5.79
C THR A 617 18.91 -6.85 5.06
N TYR A 618 19.35 -7.35 3.93
CA TYR A 618 20.27 -6.65 3.04
C TYR A 618 20.01 -7.05 1.59
N GLY A 619 20.30 -6.13 0.68
CA GLY A 619 20.09 -6.39 -0.73
C GLY A 619 20.68 -5.35 -1.64
N VAL A 620 20.66 -5.68 -2.94
CA VAL A 620 21.04 -4.81 -4.05
C VAL A 620 19.91 -4.73 -5.03
N GLU A 621 19.56 -3.52 -5.42
CA GLU A 621 18.50 -3.17 -6.34
C GLU A 621 19.08 -2.55 -7.60
N PHE A 622 18.58 -2.94 -8.76
CA PHE A 622 18.91 -2.35 -10.06
C PHE A 622 17.64 -1.88 -10.73
N LEU A 623 17.63 -0.68 -11.28
CA LEU A 623 16.57 -0.12 -12.09
C LEU A 623 17.15 0.51 -13.37
N ALA A 624 16.61 0.11 -14.51
CA ALA A 624 16.78 0.80 -15.78
C ALA A 624 15.40 1.28 -16.25
N GLN A 625 15.21 2.58 -16.38
CA GLN A 625 13.91 3.17 -16.68
C GLN A 625 13.99 4.13 -17.87
N ARG A 626 13.00 4.03 -18.74
CA ARG A 626 12.79 4.94 -19.86
C ARG A 626 11.37 5.52 -19.83
N ASN A 627 11.26 6.82 -19.64
CA ASN A 627 9.98 7.50 -19.42
C ASN A 627 9.48 8.31 -20.64
N PHE A 628 10.13 8.22 -21.79
CA PHE A 628 9.84 9.05 -22.97
C PHE A 628 9.99 8.30 -24.29
N GLY A 629 9.38 8.87 -25.33
CA GLY A 629 9.36 8.30 -26.67
C GLY A 629 8.20 7.31 -26.87
N GLN A 630 8.26 6.57 -27.97
CA GLN A 630 7.24 5.57 -28.30
C GLN A 630 7.35 4.31 -27.43
N LEU A 631 8.57 3.96 -27.04
CA LEU A 631 8.85 2.85 -26.14
C LEU A 631 9.18 3.40 -24.76
N THR A 632 8.38 3.06 -23.77
CA THR A 632 8.56 3.41 -22.35
C THR A 632 8.53 2.15 -21.50
N GLY A 633 9.01 2.25 -20.26
CA GLY A 633 8.99 1.13 -19.32
C GLY A 633 10.23 1.04 -18.46
N TRP A 634 10.41 -0.10 -17.79
CA TRP A 634 11.55 -0.32 -16.91
C TRP A 634 11.93 -1.80 -16.82
N VAL A 635 13.16 -2.02 -16.42
CA VAL A 635 13.68 -3.31 -15.97
C VAL A 635 14.13 -3.13 -14.53
N ALA A 636 13.56 -3.92 -13.64
CA ALA A 636 13.87 -3.93 -12.21
C ALA A 636 14.45 -5.29 -11.83
N TYR A 637 15.49 -5.29 -11.01
CA TYR A 637 16.06 -6.49 -10.41
C TYR A 637 16.39 -6.23 -8.95
N THR A 638 16.04 -7.19 -8.10
CA THR A 638 16.38 -7.18 -6.66
C THR A 638 17.02 -8.50 -6.29
N TRP A 639 18.17 -8.42 -5.62
CA TRP A 639 18.74 -9.51 -4.86
C TRP A 639 18.67 -9.16 -3.38
N SER A 640 18.07 -10.02 -2.54
CA SER A 640 17.89 -9.74 -1.11
C SER A 640 17.96 -10.98 -0.25
N ARG A 641 18.20 -10.77 1.04
CA ARG A 641 18.12 -11.80 2.08
C ARG A 641 17.55 -11.20 3.36
N THR A 642 16.52 -11.85 3.90
CA THR A 642 15.89 -11.47 5.18
C THR A 642 15.95 -12.66 6.13
N THR A 643 16.46 -12.42 7.35
CA THR A 643 16.64 -13.45 8.39
C THR A 643 16.08 -12.93 9.71
N HIS A 644 15.40 -13.79 10.45
CA HIS A 644 14.86 -13.54 11.79
C HIS A 644 15.58 -14.41 12.82
N LEU A 645 15.66 -13.93 14.06
CA LEU A 645 16.26 -14.61 15.21
C LEU A 645 15.41 -14.34 16.46
N PHE A 646 14.97 -15.40 17.12
CA PHE A 646 14.21 -15.38 18.37
C PHE A 646 14.90 -16.30 19.38
N ASP A 647 15.82 -15.74 20.15
CA ASP A 647 16.67 -16.48 21.08
C ASP A 647 16.64 -15.94 22.52
N ARG A 648 15.80 -14.93 22.79
CA ARG A 648 15.64 -14.34 24.12
C ARG A 648 14.91 -15.31 25.04
N GLU A 649 15.25 -15.32 26.33
CA GLU A 649 14.59 -16.15 27.33
C GLU A 649 13.06 -15.95 27.36
N GLY A 650 12.31 -17.05 27.27
CA GLY A 650 10.83 -17.01 27.17
C GLY A 650 10.27 -16.59 25.80
N GLN A 651 11.13 -16.21 24.83
CA GLN A 651 10.76 -15.70 23.51
C GLN A 651 11.41 -16.54 22.38
N VAL A 652 11.68 -17.81 22.64
CA VAL A 652 12.45 -18.67 21.71
C VAL A 652 11.55 -19.24 20.63
N LEU A 653 11.93 -19.05 19.37
CA LEU A 653 11.38 -19.74 18.20
C LEU A 653 12.50 -20.46 17.46
N ASN A 654 12.16 -21.51 16.71
CA ASN A 654 13.12 -22.27 15.92
C ASN A 654 14.35 -22.75 16.73
N ASN A 655 14.16 -23.13 18.01
CA ASN A 655 15.23 -23.51 18.94
C ASN A 655 16.34 -22.46 19.11
N GLY A 656 16.02 -21.18 18.97
CA GLY A 656 16.99 -20.09 19.05
C GLY A 656 17.94 -19.99 17.84
N ASN A 657 17.68 -20.69 16.76
CA ASN A 657 18.48 -20.59 15.53
C ASN A 657 17.90 -19.58 14.55
N PRO A 658 18.73 -18.86 13.81
CA PRO A 658 18.25 -17.97 12.76
C PRO A 658 17.49 -18.73 11.66
N PHE A 659 16.42 -18.12 11.14
CA PHE A 659 15.63 -18.69 10.05
C PHE A 659 15.23 -17.59 9.04
N PRO A 660 14.99 -17.93 7.76
CA PRO A 660 14.54 -16.95 6.76
C PRO A 660 13.14 -16.46 7.09
N ALA A 661 12.88 -15.18 6.83
CA ALA A 661 11.51 -14.65 6.90
C ALA A 661 10.58 -15.38 5.94
N LYS A 662 9.29 -15.53 6.28
CA LYS A 662 8.31 -16.24 5.44
C LYS A 662 8.17 -15.65 4.02
N TYR A 663 8.51 -14.40 3.83
CA TYR A 663 8.49 -13.67 2.56
C TYR A 663 9.88 -13.47 1.94
N ASP A 664 10.93 -14.14 2.46
CA ASP A 664 12.29 -14.07 1.89
C ASP A 664 12.32 -14.61 0.46
N ARG A 665 12.64 -13.73 -0.50
CA ARG A 665 12.87 -14.05 -1.91
C ARG A 665 14.25 -13.60 -2.30
N ARG A 666 15.00 -14.52 -2.89
CA ARG A 666 16.41 -14.27 -3.20
C ARG A 666 16.61 -13.42 -4.44
N HIS A 667 15.83 -13.67 -5.47
CA HIS A 667 15.87 -12.97 -6.74
C HIS A 667 14.46 -12.56 -7.13
N ASP A 668 14.32 -11.32 -7.58
CA ASP A 668 13.08 -10.77 -8.10
C ASP A 668 13.41 -9.92 -9.34
N ILE A 669 12.77 -10.20 -10.47
CA ILE A 669 12.97 -9.50 -11.74
C ILE A 669 11.62 -9.09 -12.28
N SER A 670 11.50 -7.84 -12.69
CA SER A 670 10.33 -7.31 -13.38
C SER A 670 10.74 -6.55 -14.63
N ILE A 671 10.12 -6.85 -15.75
CA ILE A 671 10.28 -6.16 -17.03
C ILE A 671 8.92 -5.62 -17.42
N VAL A 672 8.80 -4.33 -17.58
CA VAL A 672 7.58 -3.64 -18.01
C VAL A 672 7.90 -2.82 -19.24
N LEU A 673 7.19 -3.06 -20.33
CA LEU A 673 7.36 -2.37 -21.60
C LEU A 673 5.99 -1.88 -22.10
N SER A 674 5.94 -0.65 -22.56
CA SER A 674 4.77 -0.06 -23.21
C SER A 674 5.21 0.60 -24.51
N TYR A 675 4.50 0.30 -25.60
CA TYR A 675 4.80 0.82 -26.92
C TYR A 675 3.57 1.50 -27.55
N LYS A 676 3.71 2.78 -27.85
CA LYS A 676 2.69 3.57 -28.53
C LYS A 676 2.91 3.51 -30.04
N PHE A 677 2.11 2.70 -30.74
CA PHE A 677 2.17 2.60 -32.21
C PHE A 677 1.72 3.89 -32.89
N ASN A 678 0.62 4.45 -32.36
CA ASN A 678 0.03 5.71 -32.81
C ASN A 678 -1.02 6.17 -31.78
N ASP A 679 -1.73 7.26 -32.03
CA ASP A 679 -2.77 7.79 -31.12
C ASP A 679 -4.03 6.91 -30.99
N ARG A 680 -4.10 5.81 -31.75
CA ARG A 680 -5.24 4.88 -31.70
C ARG A 680 -4.91 3.54 -31.06
N ILE A 681 -3.63 3.17 -31.03
CA ILE A 681 -3.21 1.84 -30.59
C ILE A 681 -1.93 1.98 -29.77
N ASP A 682 -1.97 1.47 -28.58
CA ASP A 682 -0.80 1.18 -27.75
C ASP A 682 -0.88 -0.25 -27.21
N ALA A 683 0.28 -0.82 -26.92
CA ALA A 683 0.40 -2.14 -26.32
C ALA A 683 1.39 -2.12 -25.19
N SER A 684 1.17 -2.98 -24.19
CA SER A 684 2.07 -3.16 -23.09
C SER A 684 2.28 -4.63 -22.76
N ALA A 685 3.45 -4.93 -22.20
CA ALA A 685 3.83 -6.27 -21.79
C ALA A 685 4.56 -6.19 -20.44
N THR A 686 4.30 -7.16 -19.61
CA THR A 686 5.00 -7.33 -18.33
C THR A 686 5.50 -8.77 -18.23
N TRP A 687 6.73 -8.94 -17.80
CA TRP A 687 7.26 -10.24 -17.41
C TRP A 687 7.87 -10.14 -16.02
N VAL A 688 7.49 -11.10 -15.18
CA VAL A 688 7.98 -11.19 -13.81
C VAL A 688 8.59 -12.56 -13.55
N PHE A 689 9.64 -12.56 -12.76
CA PHE A 689 10.27 -13.76 -12.23
C PHE A 689 10.67 -13.51 -10.78
N SER A 690 10.33 -14.42 -9.87
CA SER A 690 10.88 -14.41 -8.52
C SER A 690 11.16 -15.83 -8.03
N THR A 691 12.22 -15.98 -7.23
CA THR A 691 12.40 -17.20 -6.44
C THR A 691 11.27 -17.35 -5.44
N GLY A 692 10.83 -18.59 -5.17
CA GLY A 692 9.75 -18.84 -4.23
C GLY A 692 10.06 -18.28 -2.84
N ASN A 693 9.03 -17.84 -2.15
CA ASN A 693 9.10 -17.52 -0.72
C ASN A 693 9.27 -18.78 0.13
N THR A 694 9.52 -18.60 1.42
CA THR A 694 9.70 -19.71 2.35
C THR A 694 8.40 -20.09 3.04
N ALA A 695 8.27 -21.36 3.40
CA ALA A 695 7.16 -21.92 4.15
C ALA A 695 7.63 -22.95 5.15
N THR A 696 6.87 -23.17 6.21
CA THR A 696 7.11 -24.23 7.17
C THR A 696 6.37 -25.48 6.74
N LEU A 697 7.10 -26.54 6.41
CA LEU A 697 6.53 -27.84 6.08
C LEU A 697 6.98 -28.91 7.09
N ALA A 698 6.03 -29.71 7.55
CA ALA A 698 6.31 -30.89 8.32
C ALA A 698 7.03 -31.92 7.45
N MET A 699 8.21 -32.33 7.85
CA MET A 699 9.02 -33.32 7.14
C MET A 699 8.60 -34.74 7.51
N GLU A 700 8.11 -34.93 8.74
CA GLU A 700 7.74 -36.25 9.26
C GLU A 700 6.45 -36.13 10.10
N LYS A 701 5.72 -37.23 10.20
CA LYS A 701 4.59 -37.35 11.11
C LYS A 701 4.75 -38.62 11.93
N TYR A 702 4.58 -38.50 13.24
CA TYR A 702 4.61 -39.64 14.17
C TYR A 702 3.21 -39.88 14.68
N ALA A 703 2.78 -41.15 14.67
CA ALA A 703 1.55 -41.55 15.33
C ALA A 703 1.74 -41.42 16.85
N VAL A 704 0.76 -40.82 17.50
CA VAL A 704 0.75 -40.77 18.98
C VAL A 704 0.10 -42.06 19.48
N ALA A 705 0.78 -42.74 20.41
CA ALA A 705 0.15 -43.85 21.11
C ALA A 705 -1.06 -43.32 21.88
N SER A 706 -2.24 -43.86 21.62
CA SER A 706 -3.45 -43.54 22.38
C SER A 706 -3.62 -44.58 23.48
N ASP A 707 -3.93 -44.11 24.67
CA ASP A 707 -4.19 -44.98 25.84
C ASP A 707 -5.57 -45.72 25.74
N THR A 708 -6.34 -45.44 24.67
CA THR A 708 -7.63 -46.12 24.45
C THR A 708 -7.47 -47.29 23.49
N PRO A 709 -7.94 -48.52 23.84
CA PRO A 709 -7.85 -49.71 23.02
C PRO A 709 -8.49 -49.54 21.64
N GLU A 710 -9.50 -48.72 21.53
CA GLU A 710 -10.24 -48.41 20.29
C GLU A 710 -9.40 -47.66 19.25
N ALA A 711 -8.33 -47.03 19.65
CA ALA A 711 -7.45 -46.29 18.69
C ALA A 711 -6.52 -47.22 17.88
N TYR A 712 -6.36 -48.49 18.28
CA TYR A 712 -5.53 -49.45 17.56
C TYR A 712 -6.22 -50.02 16.29
N ASP A 713 -7.55 -49.94 16.21
CA ASP A 713 -8.33 -50.38 15.04
C ASP A 713 -8.61 -49.24 14.05
N LEU A 714 -8.22 -48.02 14.37
CA LEU A 714 -8.35 -46.88 13.43
C LEU A 714 -7.25 -46.93 12.35
N PRO A 715 -7.60 -46.65 11.10
CA PRO A 715 -6.60 -46.44 10.06
C PRO A 715 -5.54 -45.45 10.55
N PRO A 716 -4.24 -45.67 10.21
CA PRO A 716 -3.16 -44.78 10.66
C PRO A 716 -3.38 -43.28 10.42
N GLU A 717 -4.27 -42.95 9.50
CA GLU A 717 -4.65 -41.57 9.15
C GLU A 717 -5.62 -40.92 10.16
N MET A 718 -6.40 -41.72 10.85
CA MET A 718 -7.32 -41.29 11.92
C MET A 718 -6.67 -41.32 13.29
N ALA A 719 -5.48 -41.95 13.41
CA ALA A 719 -4.69 -41.88 14.62
C ALA A 719 -4.18 -40.45 14.84
N ASN A 720 -4.25 -39.99 16.08
CA ASN A 720 -3.63 -38.72 16.45
C ASN A 720 -2.16 -38.71 16.02
N SER A 721 -1.77 -37.74 15.22
CA SER A 721 -0.41 -37.68 14.71
C SER A 721 0.22 -36.33 15.05
N ILE A 722 1.46 -36.33 15.47
CA ILE A 722 2.28 -35.15 15.68
C ILE A 722 3.11 -34.92 14.42
N SER A 723 3.05 -33.69 13.89
CA SER A 723 3.87 -33.27 12.77
C SER A 723 5.22 -32.77 13.28
N TYR A 724 6.31 -33.35 12.78
CA TYR A 724 7.67 -32.87 13.09
C TYR A 724 8.13 -31.85 12.06
N VAL A 725 8.54 -30.71 12.55
CA VAL A 725 9.11 -29.60 11.78
C VAL A 725 10.56 -29.41 12.25
N SER A 726 11.52 -29.61 11.37
CA SER A 726 12.96 -29.50 11.72
C SER A 726 13.38 -28.06 11.99
N ASN A 727 12.92 -27.13 11.16
CA ASN A 727 13.19 -25.71 11.26
C ASN A 727 12.01 -24.90 10.74
N ARG A 728 11.82 -23.70 11.26
CA ARG A 728 10.83 -22.74 10.79
C ARG A 728 11.21 -22.24 9.40
N ASN A 729 10.23 -22.12 8.49
CA ASN A 729 10.45 -21.70 7.10
C ASN A 729 11.49 -22.53 6.35
N ASN A 730 11.49 -23.85 6.60
CA ASN A 730 12.46 -24.83 6.12
C ASN A 730 12.32 -25.21 4.64
N PHE A 731 11.22 -24.85 4.01
CA PHE A 731 10.92 -25.17 2.61
C PHE A 731 10.84 -23.91 1.77
N ARG A 732 11.49 -23.92 0.60
CA ARG A 732 11.34 -22.85 -0.39
C ARG A 732 10.36 -23.28 -1.46
N MET A 733 9.31 -22.48 -1.66
CA MET A 733 8.30 -22.70 -2.68
C MET A 733 8.94 -22.71 -4.08
N PRO A 734 8.31 -23.35 -5.07
CA PRO A 734 8.74 -23.26 -6.47
C PRO A 734 8.81 -21.80 -6.95
N ASN A 735 9.62 -21.56 -7.98
CA ASN A 735 9.78 -20.24 -8.56
C ASN A 735 8.45 -19.75 -9.18
N TYR A 736 8.23 -18.46 -9.05
CA TYR A 736 7.11 -17.76 -9.64
C TYR A 736 7.56 -17.04 -10.91
N HIS A 737 6.85 -17.21 -12.02
CA HIS A 737 7.07 -16.40 -13.21
C HIS A 737 5.82 -16.31 -14.08
N ARG A 738 5.65 -15.17 -14.76
CA ARG A 738 4.47 -14.88 -15.56
C ARG A 738 4.77 -13.83 -16.62
N ALA A 739 4.10 -13.92 -17.76
CA ALA A 739 4.01 -12.83 -18.72
C ALA A 739 2.57 -12.40 -18.92
N ASP A 740 2.36 -11.10 -18.96
CA ASP A 740 1.08 -10.46 -19.22
C ASP A 740 1.20 -9.50 -20.39
N VAL A 741 0.18 -9.44 -21.22
CA VAL A 741 0.13 -8.54 -22.37
C VAL A 741 -1.20 -7.82 -22.44
N SER A 742 -1.18 -6.58 -22.93
CA SER A 742 -2.37 -5.76 -23.08
C SER A 742 -2.27 -4.91 -24.34
N VAL A 743 -3.39 -4.71 -25.04
CA VAL A 743 -3.51 -3.82 -26.20
C VAL A 743 -4.71 -2.91 -25.99
N ASN A 744 -4.51 -1.63 -26.14
CA ASN A 744 -5.54 -0.61 -26.06
C ASN A 744 -5.88 -0.07 -27.45
N PHE A 745 -7.18 0.03 -27.76
CA PHE A 745 -7.73 0.63 -28.96
C PHE A 745 -8.51 1.88 -28.60
N HIS A 746 -7.99 3.04 -28.98
CA HIS A 746 -8.60 4.36 -28.71
C HIS A 746 -9.37 4.86 -29.92
N ARG A 747 -10.60 5.33 -29.70
CA ARG A 747 -11.41 5.89 -30.77
C ARG A 747 -12.21 7.10 -30.30
N LYS A 748 -12.03 8.26 -31.00
CA LYS A 748 -12.85 9.46 -30.81
C LYS A 748 -14.18 9.30 -31.53
N PHE A 749 -15.27 9.80 -30.92
CA PHE A 749 -16.59 9.82 -31.57
C PHE A 749 -16.66 10.98 -32.58
N LYS A 750 -17.19 10.71 -33.76
CA LYS A 750 -17.34 11.74 -34.80
C LYS A 750 -18.37 12.81 -34.42
N LYS A 751 -19.49 12.41 -33.79
CA LYS A 751 -20.60 13.28 -33.43
C LYS A 751 -20.38 14.01 -32.10
N TRP A 752 -19.75 13.37 -31.14
CA TRP A 752 -19.45 13.91 -29.80
C TRP A 752 -17.94 14.05 -29.64
N ARG A 753 -17.41 15.19 -30.13
CA ARG A 753 -15.96 15.42 -30.24
C ARG A 753 -15.21 15.38 -28.89
N HIS A 754 -15.89 15.59 -27.77
CA HIS A 754 -15.36 15.53 -26.42
C HIS A 754 -15.33 14.11 -25.86
N CYS A 755 -16.08 13.18 -26.48
CA CYS A 755 -16.15 11.80 -26.03
C CYS A 755 -15.20 10.92 -26.84
N HIS A 756 -14.51 10.02 -26.13
CA HIS A 756 -13.74 8.95 -26.74
C HIS A 756 -13.94 7.64 -25.97
N ARG A 757 -13.61 6.55 -26.59
CA ARG A 757 -13.66 5.22 -25.97
C ARG A 757 -12.33 4.52 -26.09
N THR A 758 -12.04 3.69 -25.12
CA THR A 758 -10.92 2.76 -25.14
C THR A 758 -11.45 1.34 -24.96
N ILE A 759 -10.99 0.42 -25.81
CA ILE A 759 -11.19 -1.00 -25.64
C ILE A 759 -9.83 -1.57 -25.27
N ASN A 760 -9.74 -2.17 -24.09
CA ASN A 760 -8.58 -2.90 -23.62
C ASN A 760 -8.81 -4.41 -23.85
N ILE A 761 -7.84 -5.05 -24.45
CA ILE A 761 -7.80 -6.53 -24.56
C ILE A 761 -6.50 -6.96 -23.89
N SER A 762 -6.59 -7.78 -22.87
CA SER A 762 -5.44 -8.22 -22.11
C SER A 762 -5.46 -9.74 -21.88
N VAL A 763 -4.27 -10.30 -21.69
CA VAL A 763 -4.08 -11.71 -21.35
C VAL A 763 -3.11 -11.75 -20.17
N TYR A 764 -3.60 -12.26 -19.06
CA TYR A 764 -2.82 -12.56 -17.87
C TYR A 764 -2.28 -13.99 -17.97
N ASN A 765 -1.04 -14.20 -17.54
CA ASN A 765 -0.37 -15.50 -17.58
C ASN A 765 -0.35 -16.11 -18.99
N LEU A 766 0.22 -15.39 -19.95
CA LEU A 766 0.18 -15.68 -21.39
C LEU A 766 0.61 -17.10 -21.76
N TYR A 767 1.57 -17.68 -21.06
CA TYR A 767 2.08 -19.04 -21.32
C TYR A 767 1.57 -20.09 -20.32
N ASN A 768 0.49 -19.76 -19.57
CA ASN A 768 -0.22 -20.68 -18.68
C ASN A 768 0.68 -21.41 -17.67
N HIS A 769 1.63 -20.70 -17.06
CA HIS A 769 2.45 -21.28 -16.00
C HIS A 769 1.63 -21.50 -14.74
N GLN A 770 1.77 -22.65 -14.11
CA GLN A 770 1.10 -22.95 -12.85
C GLN A 770 1.92 -22.42 -11.68
N ASN A 771 1.70 -21.16 -11.33
CA ASN A 771 2.37 -20.49 -10.23
C ASN A 771 1.89 -21.02 -8.87
N PRO A 772 2.80 -21.20 -7.89
CA PRO A 772 2.43 -21.69 -6.57
C PRO A 772 1.65 -20.65 -5.80
N TYR A 773 0.44 -20.99 -5.39
CA TYR A 773 -0.36 -20.24 -4.42
C TYR A 773 -0.15 -20.79 -3.01
N LEU A 774 -0.39 -22.08 -2.84
CA LEU A 774 -0.23 -22.82 -1.59
C LEU A 774 0.36 -24.19 -1.89
N THR A 775 1.21 -24.66 -0.97
CA THR A 775 1.76 -26.02 -1.02
C THR A 775 1.41 -26.74 0.28
N TYR A 776 0.84 -27.91 0.18
CA TYR A 776 0.45 -28.73 1.34
C TYR A 776 0.71 -30.21 1.07
N THR A 777 0.80 -30.98 2.13
CA THR A 777 0.90 -32.45 2.02
C THR A 777 -0.49 -33.07 1.96
N SER A 778 -0.73 -33.92 0.95
CA SER A 778 -1.95 -34.70 0.79
C SER A 778 -1.65 -36.19 0.82
N THR A 779 -2.58 -36.99 1.34
CA THR A 779 -2.49 -38.46 1.32
C THR A 779 -3.23 -39.00 0.11
N LYS A 780 -2.53 -39.74 -0.76
CA LYS A 780 -3.15 -40.44 -1.90
C LYS A 780 -3.32 -41.91 -1.54
N TYR A 781 -4.53 -42.40 -1.64
CA TYR A 781 -4.84 -43.80 -1.45
C TYR A 781 -4.71 -44.54 -2.81
N THR A 782 -4.01 -45.65 -2.80
CA THR A 782 -3.86 -46.55 -3.96
C THR A 782 -4.17 -47.95 -3.52
N TYR A 783 -4.41 -48.83 -4.48
CA TYR A 783 -4.61 -50.27 -4.20
C TYR A 783 -3.43 -50.93 -3.48
N GLN A 784 -2.26 -50.30 -3.49
CA GLN A 784 -1.03 -50.81 -2.85
C GLN A 784 -0.75 -50.17 -1.48
N GLY A 785 -1.67 -49.34 -0.98
CA GLY A 785 -1.51 -48.59 0.27
C GLY A 785 -1.66 -47.10 0.05
N TYR A 786 -1.23 -46.28 1.03
CA TYR A 786 -1.25 -44.83 0.93
C TYR A 786 0.14 -44.29 0.64
N SER A 787 0.20 -43.18 -0.08
CA SER A 787 1.42 -42.42 -0.28
C SER A 787 1.15 -40.95 0.02
N LYS A 788 2.09 -40.27 0.68
CA LYS A 788 2.03 -38.81 0.88
C LYS A 788 2.62 -38.11 -0.34
N ALA A 789 1.93 -37.11 -0.83
CA ALA A 789 2.39 -36.28 -1.93
C ALA A 789 2.37 -34.82 -1.52
N LEU A 790 3.38 -34.09 -1.93
CA LEU A 790 3.39 -32.63 -1.86
C LEU A 790 2.51 -32.14 -3.02
N VAL A 791 1.45 -31.42 -2.71
CA VAL A 791 0.50 -30.87 -3.67
C VAL A 791 0.66 -29.35 -3.72
N GLN A 792 0.79 -28.82 -4.92
CA GLN A 792 0.77 -27.39 -5.20
C GLN A 792 -0.62 -26.99 -5.69
N LEU A 793 -1.23 -26.02 -5.04
CA LEU A 793 -2.41 -25.33 -5.53
C LEU A 793 -1.96 -24.13 -6.37
N SER A 794 -2.49 -24.00 -7.58
CA SER A 794 -2.32 -22.86 -8.49
C SER A 794 -3.69 -22.30 -8.84
N ILE A 795 -3.85 -20.96 -8.76
CA ILE A 795 -5.18 -20.34 -8.89
C ILE A 795 -5.45 -19.90 -10.32
N PHE A 796 -4.48 -19.22 -10.97
CA PHE A 796 -4.72 -18.58 -12.24
C PHE A 796 -4.04 -19.28 -13.42
N PRO A 797 -4.84 -19.91 -14.30
CA PRO A 797 -4.40 -20.31 -15.63
C PRO A 797 -4.24 -19.06 -16.54
N ILE A 798 -4.10 -19.25 -17.82
CA ILE A 798 -4.24 -18.18 -18.81
C ILE A 798 -5.63 -17.54 -18.71
N LEU A 799 -5.66 -16.21 -18.52
CA LEU A 799 -6.91 -15.46 -18.34
C LEU A 799 -7.00 -14.30 -19.35
N PRO A 800 -7.70 -14.49 -20.46
CA PRO A 800 -8.05 -13.39 -21.36
C PRO A 800 -9.11 -12.49 -20.72
N SER A 801 -9.00 -11.20 -20.93
CA SER A 801 -10.00 -10.23 -20.44
C SER A 801 -10.18 -9.06 -21.42
N VAL A 802 -11.36 -8.46 -21.36
CA VAL A 802 -11.74 -7.29 -22.15
C VAL A 802 -12.36 -6.25 -21.23
N ALA A 803 -11.94 -5.00 -21.40
CA ALA A 803 -12.56 -3.88 -20.73
C ALA A 803 -12.94 -2.79 -21.74
N TYR A 804 -14.08 -2.14 -21.51
CA TYR A 804 -14.57 -1.01 -22.29
C TYR A 804 -14.67 0.21 -21.41
N THR A 805 -14.00 1.30 -21.79
CA THR A 805 -14.04 2.58 -21.08
C THR A 805 -14.57 3.66 -22.00
N LEU A 806 -15.57 4.39 -21.55
CA LEU A 806 -16.12 5.57 -22.19
C LEU A 806 -15.67 6.81 -21.41
N TYR A 807 -15.08 7.78 -22.11
CA TYR A 807 -14.71 9.09 -21.58
C TYR A 807 -15.66 10.15 -22.16
N PHE A 808 -16.14 11.07 -21.32
CA PHE A 808 -17.11 12.11 -21.71
C PHE A 808 -16.89 13.43 -20.98
#